data_03b03d8fb7c57b9de1d64eb6bf632723
#
_entry.id   03b03d8fb7c57b9de1d64eb6bf632723
#
_cell.length_a   1.000
_cell.length_b   1.000
_cell.length_c   1.000
_cell.angle_alpha   90.00
_cell.angle_beta   90.00
_cell.angle_gamma   90.00
#
_symmetry.space_group_name_H-M   'P 1'
#
loop_
_entity.id
_entity.type
_entity.pdbx_description
1 polymer ?
#
loop_
_entity_poly.entity_id
_entity_poly.type
_entity_poly.pdbx_seq_one_letter_code
_entity_poly.pdbx_strand_id
1 'polypeptide(L)'
;LVAIVAVIVVLSSARGVARFYTSYLWFKEVRFASVWSGMLFTKIVLAVVFCLLFFALMWVSLTLADRSAPTVLPAGHHDELVDRYRDVVYPRGRIVRIVVAAVFALFAGIGANAQWNNWDLFRYGVPFGVSDPQFHRNASFYVFRLPFIEFLLGWAFGAVVVLVLVTAVAQYLNGGIRFQGPGPRVAPAVKAHLSVLLGLLAIVQAFRFYFDRLELVLSRSHLVDGATATSVHANLPADDLLIGIAAIAAALFLLNIRFRGWTLPVTAVIVWVVVWIVAGGIYPALYQAVKVSPAELSQESRYISRNISMTRYAYGLDHVKLASTDFDSTGSQVVSSSAISGDSEQARADRQTLANVQVADPKVLGSTFNSLQSLRSFYQINNLSVDRYSLDIDGKEQKVEALLGVRELGGSVPGGFINSKLQFTHGYGAVVAPATQAGFSATGYPKFTLQNVPPQGSPELSEHGAQVYYGRGSQAGGFVISDSKLPEIDYEDAAGNETTNHYAGSGGVTIDNFLRRAAFALSFDNLDVLLSNQITDHSRVMYNRNLMGRVEKAAPFLHYGANPYATIVDGQLYWIVDAYTTTDNFPYSQQADTSRVSSSSGLSGSFNYVRNSVKVVVDAYTGQMHYFVVDPTDPILRTYERIFPNLFTPGSEADRLIPGITSQFRYPQDLFKVQTNMWGRYHLTNPSQFYNQANAWSIAQDPGSGHPNTPTRSTTQTVTGRIILNVKLLDPEYELAALPGGTQQHFVLAQPFVPVSANSNRQNLTGVMYASSSQSDYGQLTVYETPSNQVVNGPRLVAQDINSNEQISYELTYLNQQGSSVDLGQVVTVPIANTLLYVQPVYVSSVTNPVPELKDVIVVYDNVAYQSGNASLDAALCAITNPDGSQPFASYCSTSAAQRPTTEIPGPPSSSTSGTSTSGTSGSGSHSSSPTTTVPPISGVTTPHGTVPVLLSDAETAFQQANAALAAGNLGRYQVDVKQAEADVVAAEREARGQQKGSSSG
;
A
#
# COMPACT_ATOMS: atom_id res chain seq x y z
N LEU A 1 -45.19 4.54 20.67
CA LEU A 1 -44.09 3.80 20.02
C LEU A 1 -44.13 4.00 18.50
N VAL A 2 -45.29 3.75 17.82
CA VAL A 2 -45.45 3.90 16.36
C VAL A 2 -45.13 5.31 15.89
N ALA A 3 -45.61 6.35 16.60
CA ALA A 3 -45.32 7.75 16.28
C ALA A 3 -43.81 8.07 16.41
N ILE A 4 -43.14 7.56 17.45
CA ILE A 4 -41.70 7.74 17.65
C ILE A 4 -40.92 7.05 16.53
N VAL A 5 -41.27 5.80 16.19
CA VAL A 5 -40.66 5.07 15.08
C VAL A 5 -40.88 5.80 13.74
N ALA A 6 -42.06 6.31 13.50
CA ALA A 6 -42.39 7.11 12.30
C ALA A 6 -41.52 8.38 12.24
N VAL A 7 -41.38 9.12 13.35
CA VAL A 7 -40.52 10.31 13.42
C VAL A 7 -39.06 9.97 13.18
N ILE A 8 -38.55 8.87 13.76
CA ILE A 8 -37.17 8.40 13.52
C ILE A 8 -36.96 8.03 12.03
N VAL A 9 -37.91 7.33 11.44
CA VAL A 9 -37.86 6.95 10.00
C VAL A 9 -37.88 8.20 9.12
N VAL A 10 -38.74 9.17 9.40
CA VAL A 10 -38.81 10.43 8.66
C VAL A 10 -37.50 11.23 8.80
N LEU A 11 -36.97 11.38 10.01
CA LEU A 11 -35.70 12.09 10.25
C LEU A 11 -34.51 11.40 9.59
N SER A 12 -34.43 10.06 9.68
CA SER A 12 -33.38 9.29 9.04
C SER A 12 -33.49 9.35 7.52
N SER A 13 -34.71 9.34 6.98
CA SER A 13 -34.95 9.48 5.53
C SER A 13 -34.61 10.89 5.05
N ALA A 14 -34.96 11.93 5.83
CA ALA A 14 -34.64 13.33 5.51
C ALA A 14 -33.10 13.55 5.50
N ARG A 15 -32.38 12.98 6.47
CA ARG A 15 -30.92 13.00 6.50
C ARG A 15 -30.31 12.26 5.29
N GLY A 16 -30.87 11.11 4.91
CA GLY A 16 -30.45 10.36 3.72
C GLY A 16 -30.63 11.17 2.43
N VAL A 17 -31.78 11.81 2.25
CA VAL A 17 -32.08 12.70 1.12
C VAL A 17 -31.13 13.93 1.13
N ALA A 18 -30.90 14.53 2.29
CA ALA A 18 -29.97 15.65 2.43
C ALA A 18 -28.54 15.28 2.01
N ARG A 19 -28.02 14.12 2.47
CA ARG A 19 -26.70 13.62 2.07
C ARG A 19 -26.62 13.29 0.58
N PHE A 20 -27.67 12.75 0.01
CA PHE A 20 -27.74 12.49 -1.43
C PHE A 20 -27.68 13.79 -2.23
N TYR A 21 -28.47 14.80 -1.81
CA TYR A 21 -28.50 16.11 -2.47
C TYR A 21 -27.17 16.87 -2.32
N THR A 22 -26.59 16.92 -1.12
CA THR A 22 -25.27 17.53 -0.90
C THR A 22 -24.17 16.79 -1.66
N SER A 23 -24.24 15.46 -1.80
CA SER A 23 -23.30 14.71 -2.65
C SER A 23 -23.41 15.12 -4.11
N TYR A 24 -24.63 15.27 -4.64
CA TYR A 24 -24.84 15.78 -6.02
C TYR A 24 -24.26 17.18 -6.20
N LEU A 25 -24.51 18.09 -5.23
CA LEU A 25 -23.97 19.46 -5.29
C LEU A 25 -22.43 19.47 -5.33
N TRP A 26 -21.79 18.57 -4.57
CA TRP A 26 -20.34 18.43 -4.59
C TRP A 26 -19.82 17.97 -5.94
N PHE A 27 -20.40 16.93 -6.52
CA PHE A 27 -20.01 16.46 -7.86
C PHE A 27 -20.22 17.52 -8.93
N LYS A 28 -21.22 18.37 -8.77
CA LYS A 28 -21.45 19.52 -9.66
C LYS A 28 -20.37 20.60 -9.49
N GLU A 29 -19.98 20.88 -8.25
CA GLU A 29 -18.92 21.84 -7.91
C GLU A 29 -17.60 21.43 -8.51
N VAL A 30 -17.17 20.17 -8.34
CA VAL A 30 -15.92 19.64 -8.91
C VAL A 30 -16.01 19.33 -10.41
N ARG A 31 -17.13 19.64 -11.09
CA ARG A 31 -17.40 19.42 -12.52
C ARG A 31 -17.49 17.94 -12.96
N PHE A 32 -17.67 17.00 -12.03
CA PHE A 32 -17.80 15.57 -12.30
C PHE A 32 -19.23 15.05 -12.12
N ALA A 33 -20.26 15.89 -12.32
CA ALA A 33 -21.67 15.49 -12.22
C ALA A 33 -22.04 14.35 -13.18
N SER A 34 -21.42 14.27 -14.37
CA SER A 34 -21.58 13.19 -15.34
C SER A 34 -21.10 11.85 -14.80
N VAL A 35 -20.00 11.81 -14.07
CA VAL A 35 -19.45 10.60 -13.43
C VAL A 35 -20.44 10.09 -12.38
N TRP A 36 -20.89 10.97 -11.48
CA TRP A 36 -21.85 10.62 -10.44
C TRP A 36 -23.18 10.09 -11.01
N SER A 37 -23.73 10.79 -12.02
CA SER A 37 -25.00 10.38 -12.63
C SER A 37 -24.86 9.09 -13.43
N GLY A 38 -23.74 8.87 -14.10
CA GLY A 38 -23.42 7.62 -14.81
C GLY A 38 -23.37 6.42 -13.85
N MET A 39 -22.59 6.51 -12.78
CA MET A 39 -22.52 5.48 -11.75
C MET A 39 -23.89 5.21 -11.10
N LEU A 40 -24.65 6.26 -10.78
CA LEU A 40 -25.96 6.13 -10.17
C LEU A 40 -26.96 5.46 -11.13
N PHE A 41 -26.96 5.87 -12.39
CA PHE A 41 -27.84 5.28 -13.42
C PHE A 41 -27.59 3.80 -13.58
N THR A 42 -26.31 3.39 -13.74
CA THR A 42 -25.95 1.96 -13.87
C THR A 42 -26.38 1.17 -12.63
N LYS A 43 -26.14 1.69 -11.41
CA LYS A 43 -26.59 1.05 -10.15
C LYS A 43 -28.09 0.83 -10.10
N ILE A 44 -28.89 1.86 -10.49
CA ILE A 44 -30.34 1.78 -10.48
C ILE A 44 -30.84 0.78 -11.54
N VAL A 45 -30.28 0.86 -12.76
CA VAL A 45 -30.70 -0.04 -13.86
C VAL A 45 -30.45 -1.50 -13.47
N LEU A 46 -29.27 -1.83 -12.95
CA LEU A 46 -28.97 -3.19 -12.48
C LEU A 46 -29.92 -3.62 -11.38
N ALA A 47 -30.13 -2.81 -10.34
CA ALA A 47 -31.03 -3.13 -9.25
C ALA A 47 -32.45 -3.41 -9.76
N VAL A 48 -32.98 -2.56 -10.65
CA VAL A 48 -34.33 -2.71 -11.20
C VAL A 48 -34.47 -3.97 -12.09
N VAL A 49 -33.49 -4.17 -12.99
CA VAL A 49 -33.53 -5.34 -13.91
C VAL A 49 -33.51 -6.65 -13.13
N PHE A 50 -32.56 -6.80 -12.17
CA PHE A 50 -32.46 -8.04 -11.39
C PHE A 50 -33.63 -8.22 -10.40
N CYS A 51 -34.18 -7.12 -9.84
CA CYS A 51 -35.36 -7.13 -9.01
C CYS A 51 -36.58 -7.62 -9.81
N LEU A 52 -36.83 -7.06 -11.00
CA LEU A 52 -37.94 -7.45 -11.84
C LEU A 52 -37.84 -8.90 -12.37
N LEU A 53 -36.61 -9.29 -12.76
CA LEU A 53 -36.35 -10.67 -13.21
C LEU A 53 -36.60 -11.67 -12.09
N PHE A 54 -36.07 -11.44 -10.88
CA PHE A 54 -36.28 -12.34 -9.76
C PHE A 54 -37.75 -12.35 -9.31
N PHE A 55 -38.44 -11.20 -9.29
CA PHE A 55 -39.86 -11.09 -9.00
C PHE A 55 -40.69 -11.95 -9.94
N ALA A 56 -40.39 -11.84 -11.24
CA ALA A 56 -41.14 -12.62 -12.26
C ALA A 56 -40.91 -14.14 -12.05
N LEU A 57 -39.65 -14.56 -11.85
CA LEU A 57 -39.34 -15.98 -11.61
C LEU A 57 -40.00 -16.51 -10.33
N MET A 58 -39.94 -15.79 -9.23
CA MET A 58 -40.53 -16.16 -7.95
C MET A 58 -42.07 -16.20 -8.05
N TRP A 59 -42.68 -15.16 -8.64
CA TRP A 59 -44.13 -15.10 -8.80
C TRP A 59 -44.69 -16.22 -9.69
N VAL A 60 -44.00 -16.53 -10.79
CA VAL A 60 -44.35 -17.68 -11.66
C VAL A 60 -44.21 -18.98 -10.88
N SER A 61 -43.10 -19.21 -10.15
CA SER A 61 -42.92 -20.44 -9.38
C SER A 61 -43.97 -20.62 -8.29
N LEU A 62 -44.27 -19.57 -7.50
CA LEU A 62 -45.31 -19.62 -6.48
C LEU A 62 -46.71 -19.83 -7.07
N THR A 63 -47.00 -19.26 -8.26
CA THR A 63 -48.27 -19.44 -8.95
C THR A 63 -48.40 -20.88 -9.47
N LEU A 64 -47.32 -21.47 -9.98
CA LEU A 64 -47.27 -22.88 -10.37
C LEU A 64 -47.42 -23.80 -9.15
N ALA A 65 -46.80 -23.46 -8.02
CA ALA A 65 -46.93 -24.19 -6.76
C ALA A 65 -48.40 -24.26 -6.29
N ASP A 66 -49.12 -23.16 -6.40
CA ASP A 66 -50.52 -23.07 -6.03
C ASP A 66 -51.42 -23.89 -6.98
N ARG A 67 -51.18 -23.80 -8.30
CA ARG A 67 -51.91 -24.57 -9.30
C ARG A 67 -51.67 -26.09 -9.21
N SER A 68 -50.54 -26.49 -8.66
CA SER A 68 -50.18 -27.91 -8.45
C SER A 68 -50.59 -28.44 -7.08
N ALA A 69 -51.23 -27.61 -6.25
CA ALA A 69 -51.78 -28.05 -4.95
C ALA A 69 -52.89 -29.09 -5.10
N PRO A 70 -52.90 -30.13 -4.27
CA PRO A 70 -53.98 -31.12 -4.30
C PRO A 70 -55.30 -30.46 -3.90
N THR A 71 -56.40 -30.71 -4.72
CA THR A 71 -57.76 -30.16 -4.49
C THR A 71 -58.45 -30.82 -3.32
N VAL A 72 -58.11 -32.05 -2.97
CA VAL A 72 -58.71 -32.83 -1.85
C VAL A 72 -57.55 -33.34 -0.94
N LEU A 73 -57.62 -33.02 0.35
CA LEU A 73 -56.76 -33.65 1.36
C LEU A 73 -57.45 -34.89 1.91
N PRO A 74 -56.73 -36.01 2.10
CA PRO A 74 -57.25 -37.16 2.81
C PRO A 74 -57.64 -36.82 4.25
N ALA A 75 -58.78 -37.19 4.70
CA ALA A 75 -59.32 -37.03 6.05
C ALA A 75 -58.36 -37.73 7.06
N GLY A 76 -57.95 -36.99 8.11
CA GLY A 76 -57.14 -37.58 9.21
C GLY A 76 -55.77 -36.96 9.46
N HIS A 77 -55.46 -35.79 8.91
CA HIS A 77 -54.17 -35.08 9.11
C HIS A 77 -54.39 -33.73 9.72
N HIS A 78 -53.90 -33.59 10.96
CA HIS A 78 -53.78 -32.30 11.63
C HIS A 78 -52.29 -31.89 11.73
N ASP A 79 -51.76 -31.32 10.65
CA ASP A 79 -50.55 -30.49 10.73
C ASP A 79 -51.00 -29.05 11.02
N GLU A 80 -50.93 -28.66 12.28
CA GLU A 80 -51.44 -27.36 12.78
C GLU A 80 -50.95 -26.17 11.98
N LEU A 81 -49.73 -26.26 11.42
CA LEU A 81 -49.13 -25.20 10.58
C LEU A 81 -49.87 -25.12 9.22
N VAL A 82 -50.19 -26.24 8.61
CA VAL A 82 -50.88 -26.30 7.30
C VAL A 82 -52.32 -25.81 7.45
N ASP A 83 -52.99 -26.18 8.52
CA ASP A 83 -54.35 -25.77 8.81
C ASP A 83 -54.43 -24.26 9.10
N ARG A 84 -53.58 -23.72 9.95
CA ARG A 84 -53.48 -22.26 10.20
C ARG A 84 -53.15 -21.48 8.91
N TYR A 85 -52.23 -21.98 8.09
CA TYR A 85 -51.91 -21.35 6.81
C TYR A 85 -53.11 -21.28 5.89
N ARG A 86 -53.88 -22.35 5.80
CA ARG A 86 -55.10 -22.42 4.97
C ARG A 86 -56.19 -21.47 5.45
N ASP A 87 -56.41 -21.38 6.73
CA ASP A 87 -57.46 -20.52 7.28
C ASP A 87 -57.12 -19.04 7.17
N VAL A 88 -55.88 -18.66 7.42
CA VAL A 88 -55.48 -17.24 7.51
C VAL A 88 -54.92 -16.71 6.18
N VAL A 89 -54.10 -17.50 5.48
CA VAL A 89 -53.27 -17.03 4.38
C VAL A 89 -53.90 -17.37 3.02
N TYR A 90 -54.49 -18.54 2.85
CA TYR A 90 -55.04 -18.98 1.57
C TYR A 90 -56.12 -18.05 0.97
N PRO A 91 -57.03 -17.42 1.74
CA PRO A 91 -57.98 -16.43 1.20
C PRO A 91 -57.30 -15.19 0.60
N ARG A 92 -56.08 -14.86 1.09
CA ARG A 92 -55.26 -13.75 0.63
C ARG A 92 -54.04 -14.16 -0.19
N GLY A 93 -54.02 -15.39 -0.71
CA GLY A 93 -52.87 -16.02 -1.34
C GLY A 93 -52.24 -15.22 -2.50
N ARG A 94 -52.99 -14.41 -3.24
CA ARG A 94 -52.46 -13.51 -4.26
C ARG A 94 -51.57 -12.41 -3.66
N ILE A 95 -52.00 -11.78 -2.56
CA ILE A 95 -51.26 -10.72 -1.88
C ILE A 95 -50.00 -11.28 -1.26
N VAL A 96 -50.11 -12.43 -0.56
CA VAL A 96 -48.94 -13.09 0.07
C VAL A 96 -47.89 -13.45 -0.96
N ARG A 97 -48.25 -14.01 -2.10
CA ARG A 97 -47.29 -14.32 -3.19
C ARG A 97 -46.61 -13.07 -3.74
N ILE A 98 -47.34 -11.97 -3.95
CA ILE A 98 -46.78 -10.72 -4.40
C ILE A 98 -45.83 -10.19 -3.35
N VAL A 99 -46.19 -10.20 -2.06
CA VAL A 99 -45.34 -9.71 -0.97
C VAL A 99 -44.08 -10.57 -0.84
N VAL A 100 -44.19 -11.89 -0.82
CA VAL A 100 -43.03 -12.80 -0.75
C VAL A 100 -42.12 -12.60 -1.97
N ALA A 101 -42.69 -12.58 -3.18
CA ALA A 101 -41.91 -12.36 -4.39
C ALA A 101 -41.23 -10.98 -4.37
N ALA A 102 -41.91 -9.92 -3.90
CA ALA A 102 -41.36 -8.60 -3.83
C ALA A 102 -40.24 -8.48 -2.80
N VAL A 103 -40.34 -9.08 -1.62
CA VAL A 103 -39.31 -9.08 -0.58
C VAL A 103 -38.05 -9.76 -1.08
N PHE A 104 -38.14 -10.97 -1.60
CA PHE A 104 -36.96 -11.67 -2.12
C PHE A 104 -36.37 -10.97 -3.36
N ALA A 105 -37.20 -10.41 -4.24
CA ALA A 105 -36.77 -9.65 -5.40
C ALA A 105 -35.97 -8.38 -4.99
N LEU A 106 -36.41 -7.70 -3.94
CA LEU A 106 -35.71 -6.52 -3.42
C LEU A 106 -34.27 -6.87 -2.97
N PHE A 107 -34.12 -7.96 -2.22
CA PHE A 107 -32.78 -8.43 -1.82
C PHE A 107 -31.93 -8.84 -3.03
N ALA A 108 -32.50 -9.55 -4.01
CA ALA A 108 -31.79 -9.97 -5.21
C ALA A 108 -31.35 -8.76 -6.08
N GLY A 109 -32.17 -7.71 -6.16
CA GLY A 109 -31.87 -6.50 -6.92
C GLY A 109 -30.85 -5.60 -6.20
N ILE A 110 -31.00 -5.39 -4.88
CA ILE A 110 -30.07 -4.58 -4.10
C ILE A 110 -28.66 -5.19 -4.17
N GLY A 111 -28.49 -6.52 -4.09
CA GLY A 111 -27.19 -7.17 -4.23
C GLY A 111 -26.54 -6.95 -5.61
N ALA A 112 -27.34 -6.83 -6.67
CA ALA A 112 -26.84 -6.66 -8.02
C ALA A 112 -26.27 -5.25 -8.29
N ASN A 113 -26.67 -4.21 -7.56
CA ASN A 113 -26.19 -2.86 -7.78
C ASN A 113 -24.69 -2.69 -7.49
N ALA A 114 -24.12 -3.56 -6.64
CA ALA A 114 -22.69 -3.56 -6.33
C ALA A 114 -21.82 -3.91 -7.55
N GLN A 115 -22.40 -4.56 -8.56
CA GLN A 115 -21.70 -5.01 -9.77
C GLN A 115 -21.66 -3.96 -10.89
N TRP A 116 -21.98 -2.70 -10.58
CA TRP A 116 -22.03 -1.61 -11.56
C TRP A 116 -20.73 -1.46 -12.35
N ASN A 117 -19.58 -1.57 -11.67
CA ASN A 117 -18.25 -1.45 -12.29
C ASN A 117 -17.97 -2.64 -13.23
N ASN A 118 -18.22 -3.86 -12.79
CA ASN A 118 -18.06 -5.07 -13.62
C ASN A 118 -18.97 -5.04 -14.86
N TRP A 119 -20.20 -4.49 -14.73
CA TRP A 119 -21.09 -4.29 -15.88
C TRP A 119 -20.54 -3.28 -16.87
N ASP A 120 -20.08 -2.12 -16.39
CA ASP A 120 -19.55 -1.08 -17.26
C ASP A 120 -18.26 -1.55 -17.95
N LEU A 121 -17.36 -2.24 -17.25
CA LEU A 121 -16.16 -2.87 -17.82
C LEU A 121 -16.52 -3.95 -18.86
N PHE A 122 -17.56 -4.77 -18.59
CA PHE A 122 -18.05 -5.77 -19.54
C PHE A 122 -18.52 -5.14 -20.85
N ARG A 123 -19.21 -4.00 -20.75
CA ARG A 123 -19.83 -3.31 -21.89
C ARG A 123 -18.80 -2.52 -22.73
N TYR A 124 -17.85 -1.85 -22.09
CA TYR A 124 -16.95 -0.89 -22.74
C TYR A 124 -15.50 -1.38 -22.89
N GLY A 125 -15.19 -2.58 -22.40
CA GLY A 125 -13.85 -3.15 -22.41
C GLY A 125 -13.12 -3.10 -23.74
N VAL A 126 -11.85 -2.65 -23.71
CA VAL A 126 -10.98 -2.59 -24.88
C VAL A 126 -10.00 -3.78 -24.89
N PRO A 127 -9.47 -4.18 -26.08
CA PRO A 127 -8.46 -5.23 -26.15
C PRO A 127 -7.14 -4.85 -25.46
N PHE A 128 -6.51 -5.84 -24.77
CA PHE A 128 -5.18 -5.69 -24.17
C PHE A 128 -4.01 -5.81 -25.16
N GLY A 129 -4.26 -6.25 -26.40
CA GLY A 129 -3.18 -6.52 -27.35
C GLY A 129 -2.41 -7.82 -27.09
N VAL A 130 -2.63 -8.49 -25.95
CA VAL A 130 -2.03 -9.77 -25.56
C VAL A 130 -3.12 -10.82 -25.32
N SER A 131 -2.83 -12.08 -25.66
CA SER A 131 -3.76 -13.22 -25.49
C SER A 131 -3.17 -14.25 -24.53
N ASP A 132 -4.04 -14.94 -23.82
CA ASP A 132 -3.59 -16.04 -22.97
C ASP A 132 -2.99 -17.18 -23.81
N PRO A 133 -1.93 -17.81 -23.34
CA PRO A 133 -1.22 -18.81 -24.14
C PRO A 133 -1.87 -20.21 -24.12
N GLN A 134 -2.98 -20.42 -23.42
CA GLN A 134 -3.68 -21.72 -23.33
C GLN A 134 -4.90 -21.78 -24.23
N PHE A 135 -5.79 -20.78 -24.15
CA PHE A 135 -7.06 -20.74 -24.90
C PHE A 135 -7.01 -19.72 -26.05
N HIS A 136 -5.90 -18.98 -26.20
CA HIS A 136 -5.69 -17.94 -27.23
C HIS A 136 -6.73 -16.83 -27.22
N ARG A 137 -7.38 -16.60 -26.06
CA ARG A 137 -8.32 -15.49 -25.87
C ARG A 137 -7.57 -14.24 -25.45
N ASN A 138 -7.99 -13.08 -25.99
CA ASN A 138 -7.44 -11.81 -25.54
C ASN A 138 -7.63 -11.62 -24.02
N ALA A 139 -6.63 -11.11 -23.32
CA ALA A 139 -6.65 -10.90 -21.87
C ALA A 139 -7.87 -10.05 -21.42
N SER A 140 -8.38 -9.17 -22.29
CA SER A 140 -9.60 -8.38 -22.03
C SER A 140 -10.84 -9.23 -21.73
N PHE A 141 -10.90 -10.48 -22.21
CA PHE A 141 -12.00 -11.38 -21.86
C PHE A 141 -11.98 -11.69 -20.36
N TYR A 142 -10.82 -12.04 -19.83
CA TYR A 142 -10.65 -12.39 -18.41
C TYR A 142 -10.83 -11.18 -17.50
N VAL A 143 -10.27 -10.04 -17.90
CA VAL A 143 -10.28 -8.80 -17.08
C VAL A 143 -11.65 -8.12 -17.09
N PHE A 144 -12.31 -8.03 -18.25
CA PHE A 144 -13.52 -7.21 -18.37
C PHE A 144 -14.81 -8.01 -18.48
N ARG A 145 -14.79 -9.21 -19.09
CA ARG A 145 -16.03 -9.95 -19.37
C ARG A 145 -16.30 -11.05 -18.38
N LEU A 146 -15.29 -11.82 -18.04
CA LEU A 146 -15.43 -12.99 -17.17
C LEU A 146 -16.01 -12.64 -15.80
N PRO A 147 -15.57 -11.57 -15.08
CA PRO A 147 -16.12 -11.28 -13.74
C PRO A 147 -17.62 -11.00 -13.73
N PHE A 148 -18.15 -10.34 -14.76
CA PHE A 148 -19.60 -10.11 -14.84
C PHE A 148 -20.36 -11.38 -15.24
N ILE A 149 -19.79 -12.24 -16.09
CA ILE A 149 -20.38 -13.55 -16.45
C ILE A 149 -20.45 -14.45 -15.21
N GLU A 150 -19.38 -14.54 -14.43
CA GLU A 150 -19.33 -15.29 -13.17
C GLU A 150 -20.37 -14.78 -12.17
N PHE A 151 -20.47 -13.46 -12.01
CA PHE A 151 -21.54 -12.87 -11.21
C PHE A 151 -22.93 -13.30 -11.72
N LEU A 152 -23.19 -13.24 -13.03
CA LEU A 152 -24.48 -13.59 -13.63
C LEU A 152 -24.82 -15.07 -13.38
N LEU A 153 -23.84 -15.96 -13.55
CA LEU A 153 -24.01 -17.40 -13.31
C LEU A 153 -24.16 -17.71 -11.82
N GLY A 154 -23.40 -17.06 -10.95
CA GLY A 154 -23.51 -17.16 -9.50
C GLY A 154 -24.87 -16.67 -9.00
N TRP A 155 -25.34 -15.52 -9.51
CA TRP A 155 -26.65 -14.97 -9.20
C TRP A 155 -27.78 -15.91 -9.70
N ALA A 156 -27.67 -16.42 -10.93
CA ALA A 156 -28.67 -17.34 -11.48
C ALA A 156 -28.73 -18.64 -10.66
N PHE A 157 -27.60 -19.21 -10.27
CA PHE A 157 -27.53 -20.39 -9.41
C PHE A 157 -28.15 -20.12 -8.04
N GLY A 158 -27.77 -19.04 -7.36
CA GLY A 158 -28.38 -18.64 -6.08
C GLY A 158 -29.87 -18.35 -6.18
N ALA A 159 -30.30 -17.69 -7.26
CA ALA A 159 -31.72 -17.43 -7.55
C ALA A 159 -32.52 -18.73 -7.68
N VAL A 160 -32.03 -19.71 -8.45
CA VAL A 160 -32.69 -21.00 -8.61
C VAL A 160 -32.71 -21.80 -7.30
N VAL A 161 -31.64 -21.77 -6.51
CA VAL A 161 -31.62 -22.41 -5.18
C VAL A 161 -32.71 -21.82 -4.27
N VAL A 162 -32.82 -20.50 -4.21
CA VAL A 162 -33.85 -19.82 -3.41
C VAL A 162 -35.25 -20.17 -3.94
N LEU A 163 -35.42 -20.22 -5.27
CA LEU A 163 -36.68 -20.67 -5.87
C LEU A 163 -37.04 -22.10 -5.46
N VAL A 164 -36.08 -23.03 -5.47
CA VAL A 164 -36.29 -24.42 -5.03
C VAL A 164 -36.76 -24.46 -3.57
N LEU A 165 -36.04 -23.74 -2.68
CA LEU A 165 -36.34 -23.72 -1.25
C LEU A 165 -37.72 -23.11 -0.95
N VAL A 166 -37.99 -21.92 -1.49
CA VAL A 166 -39.28 -21.22 -1.27
C VAL A 166 -40.43 -22.00 -1.90
N THR A 167 -40.23 -22.62 -3.08
CA THR A 167 -41.24 -23.47 -3.72
C THR A 167 -41.49 -24.73 -2.91
N ALA A 168 -40.47 -25.37 -2.35
CA ALA A 168 -40.64 -26.54 -1.49
C ALA A 168 -41.44 -26.20 -0.22
N VAL A 169 -41.14 -25.05 0.41
CA VAL A 169 -41.93 -24.54 1.57
C VAL A 169 -43.38 -24.25 1.15
N ALA A 170 -43.60 -23.57 0.02
CA ALA A 170 -44.94 -23.28 -0.48
C ALA A 170 -45.75 -24.58 -0.82
N GLN A 171 -45.07 -25.57 -1.39
CA GLN A 171 -45.65 -26.87 -1.67
C GLN A 171 -46.01 -27.68 -0.40
N TYR A 172 -45.18 -27.54 0.66
CA TYR A 172 -45.48 -28.10 1.96
C TYR A 172 -46.72 -27.44 2.57
N LEU A 173 -46.75 -26.11 2.63
CA LEU A 173 -47.88 -25.34 3.16
C LEU A 173 -49.19 -25.59 2.37
N ASN A 174 -49.07 -25.85 1.06
CA ASN A 174 -50.19 -26.21 0.20
C ASN A 174 -50.61 -27.71 0.31
N GLY A 175 -49.91 -28.53 1.15
CA GLY A 175 -50.17 -29.95 1.34
C GLY A 175 -49.69 -30.86 0.20
N GLY A 176 -48.89 -30.35 -0.72
CA GLY A 176 -48.26 -31.10 -1.82
C GLY A 176 -47.06 -31.96 -1.38
N ILE A 177 -46.38 -31.58 -0.29
CA ILE A 177 -45.35 -32.34 0.40
C ILE A 177 -45.87 -32.68 1.80
N ARG A 178 -45.72 -33.95 2.24
CA ARG A 178 -46.28 -34.46 3.51
C ARG A 178 -45.19 -35.27 4.22
N PHE A 179 -45.00 -35.01 5.52
CA PHE A 179 -44.04 -35.80 6.33
C PHE A 179 -44.70 -37.02 6.98
N GLN A 180 -46.02 -36.95 7.27
CA GLN A 180 -46.79 -38.01 7.94
C GLN A 180 -48.07 -38.36 7.14
N GLY A 181 -48.58 -39.60 7.25
CA GLY A 181 -49.87 -40.04 6.74
C GLY A 181 -49.87 -41.07 5.59
N PRO A 182 -51.01 -41.67 5.31
CA PRO A 182 -51.17 -42.65 4.23
C PRO A 182 -51.13 -41.97 2.85
N GLY A 183 -50.49 -42.62 1.89
CA GLY A 183 -50.35 -42.13 0.51
C GLY A 183 -48.99 -41.61 0.13
N PRO A 184 -48.78 -41.16 -1.11
CA PRO A 184 -47.48 -40.69 -1.58
C PRO A 184 -47.06 -39.42 -0.84
N ARG A 185 -45.86 -39.43 -0.23
CA ARG A 185 -45.31 -38.31 0.56
C ARG A 185 -45.14 -37.01 -0.25
N VAL A 186 -45.03 -37.08 -1.58
CA VAL A 186 -44.91 -35.93 -2.49
C VAL A 186 -45.79 -36.13 -3.70
N ALA A 187 -46.71 -35.19 -3.98
CA ALA A 187 -47.62 -35.24 -5.12
C ALA A 187 -46.88 -35.29 -6.47
N PRO A 188 -47.37 -35.99 -7.49
CA PRO A 188 -46.71 -36.12 -8.79
C PRO A 188 -46.44 -34.76 -9.50
N ALA A 189 -47.35 -33.80 -9.37
CA ALA A 189 -47.21 -32.45 -9.92
C ALA A 189 -46.07 -31.68 -9.24
N VAL A 190 -45.89 -31.85 -7.92
CA VAL A 190 -44.82 -31.26 -7.14
C VAL A 190 -43.47 -31.83 -7.57
N LYS A 191 -43.36 -33.14 -7.77
CA LYS A 191 -42.14 -33.76 -8.29
C LYS A 191 -41.78 -33.20 -9.67
N ALA A 192 -42.73 -33.01 -10.56
CA ALA A 192 -42.48 -32.40 -11.86
C ALA A 192 -41.99 -30.94 -11.73
N HIS A 193 -42.61 -30.13 -10.88
CA HIS A 193 -42.20 -28.74 -10.67
C HIS A 193 -40.79 -28.64 -10.09
N LEU A 194 -40.49 -29.40 -9.03
CA LEU A 194 -39.12 -29.43 -8.44
C LEU A 194 -38.11 -29.98 -9.46
N SER A 195 -38.47 -30.95 -10.30
CA SER A 195 -37.60 -31.46 -11.35
C SER A 195 -37.27 -30.42 -12.42
N VAL A 196 -38.20 -29.54 -12.77
CA VAL A 196 -37.92 -28.39 -13.67
C VAL A 196 -36.89 -27.44 -13.04
N LEU A 197 -37.07 -27.09 -11.77
CA LEU A 197 -36.13 -26.21 -11.06
C LEU A 197 -34.75 -26.86 -10.90
N LEU A 198 -34.67 -28.14 -10.57
CA LEU A 198 -33.40 -28.89 -10.50
C LEU A 198 -32.77 -29.04 -11.88
N GLY A 199 -33.54 -29.22 -12.93
CA GLY A 199 -33.06 -29.23 -14.30
C GLY A 199 -32.46 -27.87 -14.71
N LEU A 200 -33.11 -26.77 -14.32
CA LEU A 200 -32.60 -25.43 -14.54
C LEU A 200 -31.27 -25.20 -13.75
N LEU A 201 -31.22 -25.68 -12.50
CA LEU A 201 -29.99 -25.62 -11.67
C LEU A 201 -28.82 -26.36 -12.35
N ALA A 202 -29.08 -27.57 -12.88
CA ALA A 202 -28.11 -28.37 -13.59
C ALA A 202 -27.64 -27.71 -14.90
N ILE A 203 -28.53 -27.01 -15.62
CA ILE A 203 -28.15 -26.21 -16.80
C ILE A 203 -27.24 -25.07 -16.40
N VAL A 204 -27.58 -24.29 -15.37
CA VAL A 204 -26.72 -23.20 -14.88
C VAL A 204 -25.38 -23.75 -14.47
N GLN A 205 -25.31 -24.89 -13.79
CA GLN A 205 -24.07 -25.51 -13.37
C GLN A 205 -23.23 -26.02 -14.56
N ALA A 206 -23.85 -26.51 -15.63
CA ALA A 206 -23.11 -26.86 -16.84
C ALA A 206 -22.42 -25.63 -17.47
N PHE A 207 -23.10 -24.48 -17.48
CA PHE A 207 -22.46 -23.23 -17.90
C PHE A 207 -21.34 -22.78 -16.95
N ARG A 208 -21.51 -22.97 -15.62
CA ARG A 208 -20.44 -22.68 -14.67
C ARG A 208 -19.19 -23.50 -14.96
N PHE A 209 -19.29 -24.82 -15.09
CA PHE A 209 -18.15 -25.68 -15.48
C PHE A 209 -17.50 -25.27 -16.81
N TYR A 210 -18.31 -24.75 -17.76
CA TYR A 210 -17.73 -24.23 -19.01
C TYR A 210 -16.85 -23.00 -18.78
N PHE A 211 -17.20 -22.09 -17.85
CA PHE A 211 -16.40 -20.93 -17.52
C PHE A 211 -15.28 -21.27 -16.53
N ASP A 212 -15.50 -22.19 -15.58
CA ASP A 212 -14.48 -22.70 -14.66
C ASP A 212 -13.24 -23.22 -15.44
N ARG A 213 -13.41 -23.84 -16.62
CA ARG A 213 -12.32 -24.19 -17.53
C ARG A 213 -11.45 -23.00 -17.91
N LEU A 214 -12.07 -21.86 -18.18
CA LEU A 214 -11.37 -20.64 -18.60
C LEU A 214 -10.68 -19.97 -17.41
N GLU A 215 -11.22 -20.14 -16.20
CA GLU A 215 -10.62 -19.66 -14.96
C GLU A 215 -9.33 -20.39 -14.58
N LEU A 216 -9.05 -21.57 -15.14
CA LEU A 216 -7.81 -22.30 -14.86
C LEU A 216 -6.55 -21.47 -15.13
N VAL A 217 -6.58 -20.51 -16.07
CA VAL A 217 -5.46 -19.61 -16.35
C VAL A 217 -5.28 -18.50 -15.29
N LEU A 218 -6.25 -18.37 -14.37
CA LEU A 218 -6.23 -17.47 -13.21
C LEU A 218 -5.98 -18.23 -11.90
N SER A 219 -5.84 -19.57 -11.96
CA SER A 219 -5.70 -20.41 -10.77
C SER A 219 -4.40 -20.10 -10.02
N ARG A 220 -4.46 -20.19 -8.69
CA ARG A 220 -3.29 -20.00 -7.83
C ARG A 220 -2.65 -21.34 -7.53
N SER A 221 -1.33 -21.44 -7.63
CA SER A 221 -0.60 -22.62 -7.27
C SER A 221 0.63 -22.30 -6.41
N HIS A 222 1.25 -23.35 -5.84
CA HIS A 222 2.43 -23.18 -4.98
C HIS A 222 3.69 -22.77 -5.75
N LEU A 223 3.76 -23.07 -7.05
CA LEU A 223 4.94 -22.82 -7.87
C LEU A 223 4.83 -21.48 -8.62
N VAL A 224 3.76 -21.32 -9.42
CA VAL A 224 3.43 -20.13 -10.21
C VAL A 224 1.93 -20.04 -10.40
N ASP A 225 1.37 -18.83 -10.47
CA ASP A 225 -0.04 -18.63 -10.78
C ASP A 225 -0.35 -18.84 -12.27
N GLY A 226 -1.56 -19.30 -12.55
CA GLY A 226 -2.01 -19.72 -13.88
C GLY A 226 -2.20 -21.23 -13.99
N ALA A 227 -2.61 -21.70 -15.17
CA ALA A 227 -2.81 -23.12 -15.41
C ALA A 227 -1.47 -23.88 -15.39
N THR A 228 -1.39 -24.94 -14.60
CA THR A 228 -0.24 -25.86 -14.44
C THR A 228 -0.41 -27.09 -15.32
N ALA A 229 0.59 -27.98 -15.31
CA ALA A 229 0.49 -29.29 -15.99
C ALA A 229 -0.74 -30.08 -15.50
N THR A 230 -1.00 -30.09 -14.20
CA THR A 230 -2.19 -30.75 -13.62
C THR A 230 -3.47 -30.05 -14.07
N SER A 231 -3.50 -28.72 -14.10
CA SER A 231 -4.66 -27.95 -14.57
C SER A 231 -5.06 -28.32 -16.01
N VAL A 232 -4.08 -28.42 -16.91
CA VAL A 232 -4.32 -28.66 -18.34
C VAL A 232 -4.58 -30.13 -18.64
N HIS A 233 -3.91 -31.08 -17.96
CA HIS A 233 -4.00 -32.50 -18.29
C HIS A 233 -4.95 -33.30 -17.39
N ALA A 234 -5.39 -32.73 -16.26
CA ALA A 234 -6.34 -33.40 -15.37
C ALA A 234 -7.60 -32.57 -15.11
N ASN A 235 -7.48 -31.29 -14.67
CA ASN A 235 -8.66 -30.49 -14.36
C ASN A 235 -9.46 -30.15 -15.62
N LEU A 236 -8.81 -29.71 -16.70
CA LEU A 236 -9.51 -29.34 -17.93
C LEU A 236 -10.34 -30.50 -18.52
N PRO A 237 -9.80 -31.72 -18.68
CA PRO A 237 -10.61 -32.89 -19.09
C PRO A 237 -11.71 -33.26 -18.08
N ALA A 238 -11.47 -33.06 -16.77
CA ALA A 238 -12.48 -33.28 -15.74
C ALA A 238 -13.66 -32.30 -15.87
N ASP A 239 -13.38 -31.02 -16.10
CA ASP A 239 -14.41 -29.99 -16.33
C ASP A 239 -15.21 -30.28 -17.60
N ASP A 240 -14.58 -30.75 -18.69
CA ASP A 240 -15.23 -31.17 -19.92
C ASP A 240 -16.20 -32.34 -19.66
N LEU A 241 -15.78 -33.32 -18.84
CA LEU A 241 -16.64 -34.42 -18.41
C LEU A 241 -17.81 -33.92 -17.53
N LEU A 242 -17.53 -32.99 -16.59
CA LEU A 242 -18.55 -32.44 -15.70
C LEU A 242 -19.60 -31.61 -16.44
N ILE A 243 -19.23 -30.91 -17.52
CA ILE A 243 -20.19 -30.25 -18.40
C ILE A 243 -21.15 -31.30 -19.01
N GLY A 244 -20.61 -32.38 -19.54
CA GLY A 244 -21.38 -33.48 -20.11
C GLY A 244 -22.36 -34.14 -19.08
N ILE A 245 -21.82 -34.42 -17.89
CA ILE A 245 -22.62 -35.02 -16.79
C ILE A 245 -23.72 -34.06 -16.29
N ALA A 246 -23.41 -32.76 -16.15
CA ALA A 246 -24.41 -31.76 -15.78
C ALA A 246 -25.51 -31.61 -16.84
N ALA A 247 -25.17 -31.69 -18.12
CA ALA A 247 -26.12 -31.69 -19.22
C ALA A 247 -27.02 -32.95 -19.21
N ILE A 248 -26.44 -34.14 -18.96
CA ILE A 248 -27.18 -35.40 -18.78
C ILE A 248 -28.11 -35.31 -17.56
N ALA A 249 -27.61 -34.78 -16.44
CA ALA A 249 -28.43 -34.60 -15.23
C ALA A 249 -29.60 -33.64 -15.50
N ALA A 250 -29.38 -32.55 -16.22
CA ALA A 250 -30.43 -31.63 -16.64
C ALA A 250 -31.49 -32.36 -17.51
N ALA A 251 -31.07 -33.17 -18.48
CA ALA A 251 -31.94 -33.96 -19.32
C ALA A 251 -32.75 -34.98 -18.50
N LEU A 252 -32.14 -35.67 -17.54
CA LEU A 252 -32.84 -36.64 -16.65
C LEU A 252 -33.83 -35.92 -15.74
N PHE A 253 -33.51 -34.76 -15.20
CA PHE A 253 -34.47 -33.95 -14.43
C PHE A 253 -35.64 -33.50 -15.31
N LEU A 254 -35.41 -33.00 -16.50
CA LEU A 254 -36.48 -32.57 -17.41
C LEU A 254 -37.34 -33.77 -17.89
N LEU A 255 -36.73 -34.93 -18.17
CA LEU A 255 -37.42 -36.14 -18.54
C LEU A 255 -38.35 -36.63 -17.40
N ASN A 256 -37.98 -36.38 -16.13
CA ASN A 256 -38.79 -36.70 -14.96
C ASN A 256 -40.12 -35.95 -14.89
N ILE A 257 -40.30 -34.88 -15.65
CA ILE A 257 -41.63 -34.24 -15.83
C ILE A 257 -42.66 -35.25 -16.34
N ARG A 258 -42.21 -36.17 -17.20
CA ARG A 258 -43.09 -37.21 -17.77
C ARG A 258 -43.29 -38.42 -16.84
N PHE A 259 -42.22 -38.86 -16.16
CA PHE A 259 -42.24 -40.06 -15.31
C PHE A 259 -42.66 -39.77 -13.87
N ARG A 260 -42.40 -38.57 -13.37
CA ARG A 260 -42.80 -38.08 -12.04
C ARG A 260 -42.38 -38.99 -10.89
N GLY A 261 -41.24 -39.71 -11.08
CA GLY A 261 -40.64 -40.62 -10.11
C GLY A 261 -39.57 -39.96 -9.21
N TRP A 262 -38.94 -40.75 -8.35
CA TRP A 262 -37.75 -40.37 -7.61
C TRP A 262 -36.45 -40.96 -8.20
N THR A 263 -36.60 -42.02 -8.98
CA THR A 263 -35.45 -42.77 -9.52
C THR A 263 -34.56 -41.90 -10.41
N LEU A 264 -35.10 -41.18 -11.38
CA LEU A 264 -34.34 -40.35 -12.29
C LEU A 264 -33.59 -39.19 -11.56
N PRO A 265 -34.28 -38.37 -10.71
CA PRO A 265 -33.62 -37.32 -9.97
C PRO A 265 -32.52 -37.80 -9.03
N VAL A 266 -32.76 -38.87 -8.29
CA VAL A 266 -31.80 -39.45 -7.34
C VAL A 266 -30.59 -40.02 -8.09
N THR A 267 -30.79 -40.76 -9.18
CA THR A 267 -29.73 -41.29 -10.02
C THR A 267 -28.87 -40.15 -10.61
N ALA A 268 -29.52 -39.08 -11.13
CA ALA A 268 -28.83 -37.91 -11.66
C ALA A 268 -27.92 -37.27 -10.63
N VAL A 269 -28.41 -37.06 -9.40
CA VAL A 269 -27.62 -36.48 -8.31
C VAL A 269 -26.46 -37.39 -7.90
N ILE A 270 -26.71 -38.70 -7.71
CA ILE A 270 -25.68 -39.64 -7.31
C ILE A 270 -24.57 -39.73 -8.37
N VAL A 271 -24.90 -39.86 -9.64
CA VAL A 271 -23.93 -39.92 -10.74
C VAL A 271 -23.12 -38.63 -10.79
N TRP A 272 -23.80 -37.50 -10.71
CA TRP A 272 -23.14 -36.19 -10.70
C TRP A 272 -22.13 -36.03 -9.52
N VAL A 273 -22.58 -36.34 -8.29
CA VAL A 273 -21.71 -36.22 -7.09
C VAL A 273 -20.52 -37.18 -7.18
N VAL A 274 -20.75 -38.46 -7.61
CA VAL A 274 -19.66 -39.43 -7.77
C VAL A 274 -18.64 -38.96 -8.81
N VAL A 275 -19.11 -38.51 -9.97
CA VAL A 275 -18.20 -38.03 -11.03
C VAL A 275 -17.47 -36.73 -10.57
N TRP A 276 -18.15 -35.85 -9.88
CA TRP A 276 -17.54 -34.64 -9.34
C TRP A 276 -16.41 -34.98 -8.34
N ILE A 277 -16.63 -35.93 -7.43
CA ILE A 277 -15.60 -36.37 -6.47
C ILE A 277 -14.43 -37.06 -7.18
N VAL A 278 -14.72 -37.98 -8.10
CA VAL A 278 -13.68 -38.78 -8.77
C VAL A 278 -12.91 -37.96 -9.79
N ALA A 279 -13.59 -37.29 -10.71
CA ALA A 279 -12.96 -36.57 -11.80
C ALA A 279 -12.49 -35.18 -11.37
N GLY A 280 -13.26 -34.45 -10.53
CA GLY A 280 -12.90 -33.13 -10.06
C GLY A 280 -11.94 -33.10 -8.87
N GLY A 281 -11.84 -34.19 -8.09
CA GLY A 281 -10.99 -34.25 -6.90
C GLY A 281 -9.90 -35.31 -6.96
N ILE A 282 -10.28 -36.59 -6.99
CA ILE A 282 -9.34 -37.72 -6.84
C ILE A 282 -8.36 -37.79 -8.02
N TYR A 283 -8.85 -37.69 -9.24
CA TYR A 283 -8.05 -37.81 -10.45
C TYR A 283 -6.98 -36.72 -10.58
N PRO A 284 -7.26 -35.42 -10.42
CA PRO A 284 -6.23 -34.38 -10.44
C PRO A 284 -5.20 -34.54 -9.32
N ALA A 285 -5.63 -34.89 -8.11
CA ALA A 285 -4.71 -35.12 -6.98
C ALA A 285 -3.76 -36.31 -7.27
N LEU A 286 -4.27 -37.40 -7.83
CA LEU A 286 -3.46 -38.58 -8.21
C LEU A 286 -2.51 -38.22 -9.36
N TYR A 287 -2.98 -37.48 -10.37
CA TYR A 287 -2.14 -37.00 -11.48
C TYR A 287 -1.00 -36.14 -10.99
N GLN A 288 -1.27 -35.20 -10.08
CA GLN A 288 -0.27 -34.35 -9.45
C GLN A 288 0.80 -35.19 -8.71
N ALA A 289 0.35 -36.13 -7.86
CA ALA A 289 1.24 -36.93 -7.02
C ALA A 289 2.11 -37.91 -7.80
N VAL A 290 1.57 -38.58 -8.83
CA VAL A 290 2.22 -39.68 -9.57
C VAL A 290 2.96 -39.18 -10.81
N LYS A 291 2.42 -38.20 -11.53
CA LYS A 291 2.95 -37.77 -12.84
C LYS A 291 3.75 -36.47 -12.75
N VAL A 292 3.22 -35.47 -12.01
CA VAL A 292 3.84 -34.13 -11.99
C VAL A 292 4.92 -34.03 -10.92
N SER A 293 4.63 -34.34 -9.66
CA SER A 293 5.57 -34.15 -8.54
C SER A 293 6.92 -34.88 -8.72
N PRO A 294 7.02 -36.11 -9.26
CA PRO A 294 8.32 -36.76 -9.45
C PRO A 294 9.18 -36.15 -10.57
N ALA A 295 8.56 -35.36 -11.47
CA ALA A 295 9.23 -34.76 -12.62
C ALA A 295 8.82 -33.29 -12.80
N GLU A 296 8.64 -32.58 -11.70
CA GLU A 296 7.98 -31.28 -11.62
C GLU A 296 8.57 -30.24 -12.60
N LEU A 297 9.89 -30.06 -12.58
CA LEU A 297 10.55 -29.09 -13.47
C LEU A 297 10.25 -29.37 -14.95
N SER A 298 10.32 -30.62 -15.37
CA SER A 298 10.11 -31.00 -16.78
C SER A 298 8.63 -30.83 -17.20
N GLN A 299 7.70 -31.14 -16.31
CA GLN A 299 6.27 -31.04 -16.57
C GLN A 299 5.80 -29.57 -16.53
N GLU A 300 6.34 -28.75 -15.61
CA GLU A 300 5.92 -27.37 -15.37
C GLU A 300 6.71 -26.33 -16.16
N SER A 301 7.85 -26.67 -16.79
CA SER A 301 8.74 -25.73 -17.49
C SER A 301 8.02 -24.83 -18.49
N ARG A 302 7.07 -25.38 -19.27
CA ARG A 302 6.27 -24.61 -20.24
C ARG A 302 5.36 -23.61 -19.53
N TYR A 303 4.77 -23.99 -18.40
CA TYR A 303 3.82 -23.16 -17.65
C TYR A 303 4.54 -22.08 -16.86
N ILE A 304 5.73 -22.39 -16.33
CA ILE A 304 6.65 -21.42 -15.74
C ILE A 304 7.01 -20.33 -16.76
N SER A 305 7.39 -20.72 -17.99
CA SER A 305 7.72 -19.77 -19.07
C SER A 305 6.54 -18.84 -19.40
N ARG A 306 5.31 -19.37 -19.43
CA ARG A 306 4.08 -18.60 -19.65
C ARG A 306 3.83 -17.60 -18.52
N ASN A 307 3.98 -18.05 -17.28
CA ASN A 307 3.83 -17.19 -16.11
C ASN A 307 4.89 -16.07 -16.10
N ILE A 308 6.16 -16.39 -16.37
CA ILE A 308 7.22 -15.37 -16.44
C ILE A 308 6.87 -14.29 -17.46
N SER A 309 6.50 -14.66 -18.67
CA SER A 309 6.18 -13.71 -19.74
C SER A 309 4.98 -12.83 -19.39
N MET A 310 3.88 -13.45 -18.92
CA MET A 310 2.65 -12.72 -18.60
C MET A 310 2.79 -11.84 -17.36
N THR A 311 3.54 -12.30 -16.35
CA THR A 311 3.83 -11.50 -15.16
C THR A 311 4.72 -10.30 -15.50
N ARG A 312 5.78 -10.49 -16.28
CA ARG A 312 6.62 -9.35 -16.69
C ARG A 312 5.81 -8.29 -17.43
N TYR A 313 4.96 -8.68 -18.35
CA TYR A 313 4.03 -7.77 -19.03
C TYR A 313 3.08 -7.08 -18.03
N ALA A 314 2.48 -7.83 -17.11
CA ALA A 314 1.47 -7.33 -16.18
C ALA A 314 2.00 -6.25 -15.23
N TYR A 315 3.28 -6.31 -14.88
CA TYR A 315 3.94 -5.35 -13.98
C TYR A 315 4.84 -4.33 -14.72
N GLY A 316 4.85 -4.32 -16.06
CA GLY A 316 5.72 -3.44 -16.85
C GLY A 316 7.21 -3.76 -16.70
N LEU A 317 7.54 -5.03 -16.46
CA LEU A 317 8.92 -5.53 -16.29
C LEU A 317 9.52 -6.10 -17.58
N ASP A 318 8.73 -6.18 -18.64
CA ASP A 318 9.14 -6.68 -19.95
C ASP A 318 10.02 -5.68 -20.72
N HIS A 319 9.97 -4.39 -20.34
CA HIS A 319 10.75 -3.29 -20.94
C HIS A 319 11.89 -2.79 -20.04
N VAL A 320 12.26 -3.53 -18.98
CA VAL A 320 13.39 -3.18 -18.12
C VAL A 320 14.68 -3.26 -18.92
N LYS A 321 15.43 -2.15 -18.93
CA LYS A 321 16.77 -2.11 -19.52
C LYS A 321 17.78 -2.73 -18.58
N LEU A 322 18.59 -3.66 -19.07
CA LEU A 322 19.73 -4.22 -18.35
C LEU A 322 21.00 -3.54 -18.82
N ALA A 323 21.79 -3.04 -17.90
CA ALA A 323 23.11 -2.46 -18.12
C ALA A 323 24.11 -3.15 -17.20
N SER A 324 25.25 -3.53 -17.69
CA SER A 324 26.36 -3.98 -16.87
C SER A 324 27.19 -2.79 -16.42
N THR A 325 27.59 -2.78 -15.17
CA THR A 325 28.53 -1.79 -14.67
C THR A 325 29.75 -2.50 -14.08
N ASP A 326 30.92 -1.99 -14.37
CA ASP A 326 32.14 -2.40 -13.69
C ASP A 326 32.30 -1.56 -12.39
N PHE A 327 31.32 -1.68 -11.47
CA PHE A 327 31.52 -1.12 -10.14
C PHE A 327 32.65 -1.88 -9.47
N ASP A 328 33.81 -1.26 -9.45
CA ASP A 328 34.99 -1.86 -8.84
C ASP A 328 35.07 -1.52 -7.35
N SER A 329 34.83 -2.51 -6.51
CA SER A 329 35.02 -2.40 -5.06
C SER A 329 36.36 -2.98 -4.61
N THR A 330 37.18 -3.48 -5.53
CA THR A 330 38.45 -4.16 -5.17
C THR A 330 39.69 -3.27 -5.21
N GLY A 331 39.52 -1.93 -5.30
CA GLY A 331 40.62 -0.98 -5.28
C GLY A 331 41.50 -0.99 -6.53
N SER A 332 41.08 -1.66 -7.61
CA SER A 332 41.83 -1.64 -8.86
C SER A 332 41.49 -0.47 -9.77
N GLN A 333 40.35 0.15 -9.58
CA GLN A 333 39.94 1.40 -10.24
C GLN A 333 39.80 2.55 -9.22
N VAL A 334 40.90 3.01 -8.76
CA VAL A 334 41.00 4.20 -7.94
C VAL A 334 40.43 5.38 -8.72
N VAL A 335 39.40 6.06 -8.17
CA VAL A 335 38.88 7.29 -8.76
C VAL A 335 40.02 8.29 -8.83
N SER A 336 40.39 8.70 -10.03
CA SER A 336 41.44 9.70 -10.20
C SER A 336 40.89 11.10 -9.90
N SER A 337 41.73 11.99 -9.40
CA SER A 337 41.35 13.40 -9.19
C SER A 337 40.82 14.06 -10.47
N SER A 338 41.32 13.65 -11.65
CA SER A 338 40.86 14.16 -12.94
C SER A 338 39.45 13.64 -13.31
N ALA A 339 39.03 12.50 -12.79
CA ALA A 339 37.67 12.00 -13.01
C ALA A 339 36.64 12.90 -12.32
N ILE A 340 37.02 13.54 -11.22
CA ILE A 340 36.12 14.43 -10.45
C ILE A 340 36.39 15.91 -10.78
N SER A 341 37.64 16.37 -10.79
CA SER A 341 37.97 17.80 -10.99
C SER A 341 38.21 18.18 -12.46
N GLY A 342 38.19 17.22 -13.39
CA GLY A 342 38.40 17.46 -14.81
C GLY A 342 37.25 18.22 -15.50
N ASP A 343 37.52 18.69 -16.74
CA ASP A 343 36.52 19.42 -17.55
C ASP A 343 35.65 18.55 -18.46
N SER A 344 35.78 17.22 -18.33
CA SER A 344 34.93 16.29 -19.09
C SER A 344 33.44 16.46 -18.72
N GLU A 345 32.54 16.12 -19.62
CA GLU A 345 31.11 16.14 -19.35
C GLU A 345 30.75 15.18 -18.22
N GLN A 346 31.43 14.02 -18.14
CA GLN A 346 31.26 13.07 -17.06
C GLN A 346 31.68 13.67 -15.71
N ALA A 347 32.86 14.29 -15.63
CA ALA A 347 33.32 14.92 -14.38
C ALA A 347 32.37 16.04 -13.92
N ARG A 348 31.77 16.78 -14.85
CA ARG A 348 30.73 17.78 -14.49
C ARG A 348 29.47 17.11 -13.93
N ALA A 349 29.00 16.03 -14.59
CA ALA A 349 27.84 15.28 -14.15
C ALA A 349 28.06 14.64 -12.76
N ASP A 350 29.26 14.10 -12.53
CA ASP A 350 29.63 13.52 -11.23
C ASP A 350 29.67 14.59 -10.12
N ARG A 351 30.24 15.78 -10.39
CA ARG A 351 30.20 16.90 -9.44
C ARG A 351 28.78 17.39 -9.16
N GLN A 352 27.90 17.43 -10.18
CA GLN A 352 26.51 17.77 -9.98
C GLN A 352 25.76 16.71 -9.15
N THR A 353 26.07 15.42 -9.36
CA THR A 353 25.53 14.33 -8.55
C THR A 353 25.97 14.47 -7.09
N LEU A 354 27.25 14.71 -6.82
CA LEU A 354 27.76 14.95 -5.47
C LEU A 354 27.13 16.19 -4.80
N ALA A 355 26.90 17.27 -5.56
CA ALA A 355 26.22 18.46 -5.04
C ALA A 355 24.74 18.22 -4.71
N ASN A 356 24.12 17.20 -5.33
CA ASN A 356 22.74 16.82 -5.13
C ASN A 356 22.53 15.60 -4.22
N VAL A 357 23.58 15.10 -3.57
CA VAL A 357 23.43 14.01 -2.60
C VAL A 357 22.49 14.43 -1.48
N GLN A 358 21.45 13.65 -1.27
CA GLN A 358 20.48 13.89 -0.22
C GLN A 358 21.12 13.62 1.17
N VAL A 359 21.26 14.68 1.96
CA VAL A 359 21.65 14.60 3.36
C VAL A 359 20.53 15.00 4.32
N ALA A 360 19.40 15.45 3.79
CA ALA A 360 18.20 15.79 4.54
C ALA A 360 17.18 14.64 4.46
N ASP A 361 17.10 13.79 5.49
CA ASP A 361 16.12 12.71 5.56
C ASP A 361 14.73 13.26 5.96
N PRO A 362 13.71 13.18 5.09
CA PRO A 362 12.37 13.71 5.39
C PRO A 362 11.69 13.00 6.56
N LYS A 363 12.07 11.75 6.86
CA LYS A 363 11.50 10.97 7.98
C LYS A 363 12.02 11.48 9.33
N VAL A 364 13.27 11.97 9.35
CA VAL A 364 13.90 12.52 10.55
C VAL A 364 13.56 13.99 10.74
N LEU A 365 13.65 14.79 9.68
CA LEU A 365 13.51 16.26 9.77
C LEU A 365 12.06 16.77 9.85
N GLY A 366 11.05 15.90 9.76
CA GLY A 366 9.67 16.32 9.86
C GLY A 366 9.34 17.08 11.16
N SER A 367 9.86 16.62 12.30
CA SER A 367 9.72 17.29 13.60
C SER A 367 10.44 18.64 13.64
N THR A 368 11.62 18.74 13.02
CA THR A 368 12.40 19.99 12.92
C THR A 368 11.67 21.05 12.10
N PHE A 369 11.15 20.67 10.91
CA PHE A 369 10.33 21.59 10.09
C PHE A 369 9.11 22.09 10.87
N ASN A 370 8.41 21.17 11.55
CA ASN A 370 7.23 21.52 12.34
C ASN A 370 7.60 22.47 13.50
N SER A 371 8.67 22.18 14.24
CA SER A 371 9.10 22.99 15.38
C SER A 371 9.58 24.39 14.98
N LEU A 372 10.30 24.50 13.85
CA LEU A 372 10.86 25.77 13.41
C LEU A 372 9.89 26.60 12.57
N GLN A 373 8.94 25.98 11.87
CA GLN A 373 8.14 26.65 10.84
C GLN A 373 6.63 26.46 10.94
N SER A 374 6.07 25.77 11.93
CA SER A 374 4.62 25.81 12.17
C SER A 374 4.18 27.21 12.61
N LEU A 375 4.99 27.90 13.40
CA LEU A 375 4.90 29.28 13.87
C LEU A 375 3.63 29.64 14.67
N ARG A 376 2.55 28.89 14.55
CA ARG A 376 1.30 29.05 15.28
C ARG A 376 0.77 27.70 15.75
N SER A 377 0.11 27.68 16.90
CA SER A 377 -0.41 26.44 17.50
C SER A 377 -1.49 25.73 16.70
N PHE A 378 -2.17 26.46 15.82
CA PHE A 378 -3.20 25.93 14.92
C PHE A 378 -2.66 25.49 13.55
N TYR A 379 -1.37 25.72 13.25
CA TYR A 379 -0.71 25.20 12.06
C TYR A 379 0.16 23.98 12.39
N GLN A 380 0.22 23.04 11.44
CA GLN A 380 1.03 21.85 11.56
C GLN A 380 1.56 21.45 10.19
N ILE A 381 2.83 21.02 10.15
CA ILE A 381 3.47 20.40 8.99
C ILE A 381 3.45 18.89 9.22
N ASN A 382 2.58 18.19 8.48
CA ASN A 382 2.33 16.76 8.73
C ASN A 382 3.31 15.84 8.02
N ASN A 383 3.80 16.24 6.83
CA ASN A 383 4.68 15.43 6.00
C ASN A 383 5.59 16.35 5.17
N LEU A 384 6.78 15.84 4.86
CA LEU A 384 7.68 16.45 3.91
C LEU A 384 7.63 15.71 2.59
N SER A 385 7.54 16.46 1.50
CA SER A 385 7.64 15.96 0.13
C SER A 385 9.05 16.21 -0.39
N VAL A 386 9.66 15.20 -1.02
CA VAL A 386 10.94 15.33 -1.72
C VAL A 386 10.64 15.67 -3.17
N ASP A 387 11.16 16.77 -3.68
CA ASP A 387 11.00 17.19 -5.07
C ASP A 387 12.25 17.93 -5.59
N ARG A 388 12.22 18.42 -6.82
CA ARG A 388 13.32 19.10 -7.47
C ARG A 388 12.89 20.48 -7.94
N TYR A 389 13.70 21.48 -7.59
CA TYR A 389 13.47 22.88 -7.96
C TYR A 389 14.75 23.50 -8.50
N SER A 390 14.60 24.50 -9.38
CA SER A 390 15.69 25.44 -9.66
C SER A 390 15.72 26.46 -8.53
N LEU A 391 16.77 26.46 -7.73
CA LEU A 391 16.92 27.37 -6.58
C LEU A 391 18.20 28.17 -6.74
N ASP A 392 18.20 29.41 -6.26
CA ASP A 392 19.42 30.18 -6.09
C ASP A 392 20.21 29.65 -4.88
N ILE A 393 21.34 29.05 -5.16
CA ILE A 393 22.30 28.58 -4.17
C ILE A 393 23.56 29.41 -4.31
N ASP A 394 23.84 30.27 -3.32
CA ASP A 394 25.01 31.15 -3.26
C ASP A 394 25.18 32.04 -4.52
N GLY A 395 24.05 32.57 -5.05
CA GLY A 395 24.03 33.46 -6.22
C GLY A 395 24.09 32.75 -7.56
N LYS A 396 23.84 31.41 -7.60
CA LYS A 396 23.77 30.61 -8.83
C LYS A 396 22.48 29.80 -8.84
N GLU A 397 21.74 29.90 -9.93
CA GLU A 397 20.60 29.04 -10.17
C GLU A 397 21.08 27.60 -10.40
N GLN A 398 20.60 26.68 -9.58
CA GLN A 398 20.94 25.26 -9.65
C GLN A 398 19.69 24.43 -9.48
N LYS A 399 19.58 23.35 -10.28
CA LYS A 399 18.54 22.33 -10.08
C LYS A 399 18.96 21.45 -8.92
N VAL A 400 18.20 21.51 -7.83
CA VAL A 400 18.50 20.80 -6.58
C VAL A 400 17.28 20.03 -6.09
N GLU A 401 17.57 18.97 -5.38
CA GLU A 401 16.56 18.25 -4.59
C GLU A 401 16.19 19.06 -3.34
N ALA A 402 14.91 19.17 -3.04
CA ALA A 402 14.40 19.95 -1.92
C ALA A 402 13.29 19.25 -1.15
N LEU A 403 13.21 19.54 0.15
CA LEU A 403 12.10 19.14 1.01
C LEU A 403 11.06 20.25 1.06
N LEU A 404 9.79 19.89 0.80
CA LEU A 404 8.66 20.79 0.88
C LEU A 404 7.69 20.32 1.95
N GLY A 405 7.35 21.20 2.91
CA GLY A 405 6.33 20.99 3.93
C GLY A 405 5.19 22.00 3.77
N VAL A 406 3.94 21.55 3.89
CA VAL A 406 2.77 22.43 3.82
C VAL A 406 2.24 22.69 5.23
N ARG A 407 1.97 23.96 5.58
CA ARG A 407 1.30 24.33 6.82
C ARG A 407 -0.19 24.11 6.69
N GLU A 408 -0.69 23.03 7.22
CA GLU A 408 -2.12 22.71 7.28
C GLU A 408 -2.71 23.11 8.64
N LEU A 409 -4.04 23.19 8.74
CA LEU A 409 -4.69 23.35 10.05
C LEU A 409 -4.37 22.14 10.95
N GLY A 410 -3.82 22.41 12.12
CA GLY A 410 -3.48 21.43 13.16
C GLY A 410 -4.62 21.14 14.14
N GLY A 411 -4.32 20.39 15.22
CA GLY A 411 -5.30 19.99 16.24
C GLY A 411 -5.73 21.08 17.22
N SER A 412 -5.03 22.21 17.29
CA SER A 412 -5.23 23.26 18.28
C SER A 412 -6.10 24.43 17.81
N VAL A 413 -7.02 24.18 16.85
CA VAL A 413 -7.99 25.21 16.41
C VAL A 413 -8.95 25.53 17.56
N PRO A 414 -9.19 26.82 17.87
CA PRO A 414 -10.13 27.23 18.91
C PRO A 414 -11.53 26.64 18.69
N GLY A 415 -12.20 26.24 19.78
CA GLY A 415 -13.51 25.61 19.73
C GLY A 415 -14.64 26.57 19.36
N GLY A 416 -15.82 26.00 19.09
CA GLY A 416 -17.05 26.70 18.72
C GLY A 416 -17.26 26.82 17.21
N PHE A 417 -18.52 27.07 16.81
CA PHE A 417 -18.91 27.11 15.41
C PHE A 417 -18.20 28.24 14.64
N ILE A 418 -18.18 29.44 15.20
CA ILE A 418 -17.59 30.62 14.57
C ILE A 418 -16.11 30.37 14.30
N ASN A 419 -15.33 30.03 15.33
CA ASN A 419 -13.90 29.83 15.18
C ASN A 419 -13.60 28.70 14.23
N SER A 420 -14.14 27.49 14.50
CA SER A 420 -13.74 26.28 13.77
C SER A 420 -14.36 26.14 12.37
N LYS A 421 -15.39 26.94 12.03
CA LYS A 421 -16.10 26.83 10.75
C LYS A 421 -16.08 28.07 9.89
N LEU A 422 -15.86 29.26 10.46
CA LEU A 422 -15.95 30.54 9.74
C LEU A 422 -14.64 31.33 9.75
N GLN A 423 -13.78 31.20 10.77
CA GLN A 423 -12.57 32.01 10.91
C GLN A 423 -11.29 31.20 10.69
N PHE A 424 -11.08 30.07 11.37
CA PHE A 424 -9.95 29.18 11.17
C PHE A 424 -10.32 28.13 10.10
N THR A 425 -10.33 28.53 8.85
CA THR A 425 -10.88 27.75 7.73
C THR A 425 -9.80 27.00 6.93
N HIS A 426 -8.54 27.49 6.96
CA HIS A 426 -7.45 27.05 6.09
C HIS A 426 -6.11 27.03 6.80
N GLY A 427 -5.16 26.27 6.24
CA GLY A 427 -3.73 26.38 6.52
C GLY A 427 -3.11 27.54 5.72
N TYR A 428 -1.79 27.81 5.88
CA TYR A 428 -1.17 28.97 5.25
C TYR A 428 0.27 28.71 4.83
N GLY A 429 0.48 28.64 3.52
CA GLY A 429 1.80 28.58 2.88
C GLY A 429 2.52 27.25 3.01
N ALA A 430 3.62 27.18 2.29
CA ALA A 430 4.57 26.07 2.36
C ALA A 430 5.93 26.53 2.88
N VAL A 431 6.78 25.54 3.16
CA VAL A 431 8.16 25.71 3.59
C VAL A 431 9.04 24.85 2.70
N VAL A 432 10.12 25.40 2.19
CA VAL A 432 11.07 24.67 1.34
C VAL A 432 12.48 24.83 1.87
N ALA A 433 13.23 23.74 1.91
CA ALA A 433 14.67 23.73 2.14
C ALA A 433 15.35 22.77 1.17
N PRO A 434 16.55 23.09 0.64
CA PRO A 434 17.32 22.13 -0.14
C PRO A 434 17.57 20.85 0.66
N ALA A 435 17.44 19.69 0.02
CA ALA A 435 17.68 18.39 0.66
C ALA A 435 19.19 18.04 0.71
N THR A 436 20.01 18.85 0.11
CA THR A 436 21.46 18.67 -0.02
C THR A 436 22.21 19.39 1.10
N GLN A 437 23.53 19.25 1.14
CA GLN A 437 24.40 19.96 2.10
C GLN A 437 24.18 21.48 2.11
N ALA A 438 23.90 22.11 0.96
CA ALA A 438 23.61 23.54 0.86
C ALA A 438 22.39 23.96 1.70
N GLY A 439 21.48 23.03 1.97
CA GLY A 439 20.28 23.20 2.79
C GLY A 439 20.52 23.21 4.30
N PHE A 440 21.78 23.19 4.79
CA PHE A 440 22.07 23.19 6.21
C PHE A 440 22.93 24.37 6.63
N SER A 441 22.65 24.94 7.81
CA SER A 441 23.47 25.93 8.48
C SER A 441 24.74 25.30 9.08
N ALA A 442 25.65 26.12 9.53
CA ALA A 442 26.84 25.65 10.24
C ALA A 442 26.48 24.90 11.56
N THR A 443 25.31 25.14 12.12
CA THR A 443 24.80 24.47 13.33
C THR A 443 23.99 23.22 13.04
N GLY A 444 23.81 22.81 11.78
CA GLY A 444 23.07 21.60 11.39
C GLY A 444 21.56 21.76 11.25
N TYR A 445 21.02 22.98 11.43
CA TYR A 445 19.60 23.24 11.17
C TYR A 445 19.32 23.51 9.68
N PRO A 446 18.14 23.14 9.17
CA PRO A 446 17.76 23.45 7.79
C PRO A 446 17.77 24.97 7.51
N LYS A 447 18.36 25.37 6.39
CA LYS A 447 18.25 26.71 5.80
C LYS A 447 17.06 26.71 4.84
N PHE A 448 16.01 27.41 5.20
CA PHE A 448 14.82 27.48 4.38
C PHE A 448 15.00 28.49 3.24
N THR A 449 14.69 28.09 2.01
CA THR A 449 14.60 28.96 0.84
C THR A 449 13.23 29.59 0.69
N LEU A 450 12.19 28.94 1.24
CA LEU A 450 10.87 29.50 1.47
C LEU A 450 10.49 29.25 2.92
N GLN A 451 10.18 30.31 3.69
CA GLN A 451 9.97 30.27 5.13
C GLN A 451 9.00 31.34 5.63
N ASN A 452 8.70 31.29 6.92
CA ASN A 452 7.90 32.31 7.66
C ASN A 452 6.42 32.36 7.28
N VAL A 453 5.69 33.25 7.94
CA VAL A 453 4.30 33.59 7.70
C VAL A 453 4.16 35.12 7.76
N PRO A 454 3.84 35.83 6.64
CA PRO A 454 3.61 35.26 5.29
C PRO A 454 4.87 34.63 4.68
N PRO A 455 4.71 33.71 3.69
CA PRO A 455 5.84 33.06 3.03
C PRO A 455 6.83 34.07 2.43
N GLN A 456 8.10 33.88 2.70
CA GLN A 456 9.20 34.73 2.25
C GLN A 456 10.34 33.85 1.72
N GLY A 457 10.88 34.17 0.56
CA GLY A 457 12.02 33.42 0.00
C GLY A 457 12.21 33.63 -1.49
N SER A 458 12.67 32.56 -2.16
CA SER A 458 13.00 32.55 -3.58
C SER A 458 11.83 33.02 -4.45
N PRO A 459 12.04 33.95 -5.40
CA PRO A 459 10.97 34.44 -6.28
C PRO A 459 10.26 33.34 -7.06
N GLU A 460 10.99 32.27 -7.42
CA GLU A 460 10.49 31.13 -8.17
C GLU A 460 9.48 30.30 -7.35
N LEU A 461 9.57 30.39 -6.02
CA LEU A 461 8.70 29.71 -5.08
C LEU A 461 7.71 30.66 -4.38
N SER A 462 7.65 31.94 -4.80
CA SER A 462 6.74 32.93 -4.20
C SER A 462 5.28 32.49 -4.42
N GLU A 463 4.56 32.27 -3.33
CA GLU A 463 3.18 31.81 -3.37
C GLU A 463 2.21 32.94 -3.65
N HIS A 464 1.35 32.75 -4.64
CA HIS A 464 0.16 33.55 -4.88
C HIS A 464 -1.05 32.84 -4.31
N GLY A 465 -1.68 33.38 -3.25
CA GLY A 465 -2.79 32.72 -2.58
C GLY A 465 -2.32 31.57 -1.70
N ALA A 466 -1.58 31.91 -0.66
CA ALA A 466 -0.95 30.94 0.24
C ALA A 466 -1.92 30.12 1.12
N GLN A 467 -3.23 30.39 1.05
CA GLN A 467 -4.23 29.69 1.85
C GLN A 467 -4.43 28.24 1.38
N VAL A 468 -4.40 27.29 2.31
CA VAL A 468 -4.52 25.86 2.09
C VAL A 468 -5.84 25.34 2.63
N TYR A 469 -6.88 25.34 1.79
CA TYR A 469 -8.21 24.84 2.19
C TYR A 469 -8.31 23.31 2.07
N TYR A 470 -7.56 22.70 1.18
CA TYR A 470 -7.58 21.26 0.88
C TYR A 470 -6.21 20.64 1.13
N GLY A 471 -6.17 19.56 1.91
CA GLY A 471 -4.91 18.95 2.32
C GLY A 471 -5.06 17.57 2.93
N ARG A 472 -3.97 17.07 3.53
CA ARG A 472 -3.86 15.72 4.14
C ARG A 472 -4.25 15.70 5.63
N GLY A 473 -4.23 16.86 6.29
CA GLY A 473 -4.38 16.98 7.74
C GLY A 473 -5.72 16.48 8.29
N SER A 474 -5.76 16.17 9.58
CA SER A 474 -6.96 15.67 10.26
C SER A 474 -8.13 16.66 10.22
N GLN A 475 -7.86 17.95 10.26
CA GLN A 475 -8.88 19.01 10.19
C GLN A 475 -9.48 19.14 8.77
N ALA A 476 -8.80 18.67 7.74
CA ALA A 476 -9.33 18.60 6.39
C ALA A 476 -10.53 17.64 6.23
N GLY A 477 -10.76 16.72 7.18
CA GLY A 477 -11.91 15.81 7.17
C GLY A 477 -13.27 16.45 7.46
N GLY A 478 -13.31 17.70 8.01
CA GLY A 478 -14.51 18.43 8.32
C GLY A 478 -15.02 19.32 7.19
N PHE A 479 -16.05 20.12 7.50
CA PHE A 479 -16.49 21.22 6.65
C PHE A 479 -16.09 22.57 7.23
N VAL A 480 -15.94 23.58 6.38
CA VAL A 480 -15.84 25.00 6.73
C VAL A 480 -16.73 25.80 5.80
N ILE A 481 -17.02 27.02 6.19
CA ILE A 481 -17.83 27.95 5.43
C ILE A 481 -17.01 29.21 5.22
N SER A 482 -16.60 29.43 3.99
CA SER A 482 -15.84 30.58 3.54
C SER A 482 -16.75 31.67 3.00
N ASP A 483 -16.19 32.85 2.79
CA ASP A 483 -16.90 34.04 2.30
C ASP A 483 -18.15 34.36 3.14
N SER A 484 -17.98 34.36 4.48
CA SER A 484 -18.97 34.75 5.45
C SER A 484 -18.88 36.27 5.73
N LYS A 485 -19.76 36.82 6.59
CA LYS A 485 -19.61 38.19 7.05
C LYS A 485 -18.35 38.41 7.90
N LEU A 486 -17.87 37.36 8.54
CA LEU A 486 -16.63 37.40 9.30
C LEU A 486 -15.46 37.08 8.35
N PRO A 487 -14.36 37.85 8.46
CA PRO A 487 -13.16 37.53 7.71
C PRO A 487 -12.50 36.24 8.28
N GLU A 488 -11.80 35.52 7.41
CA GLU A 488 -11.02 34.33 7.75
C GLU A 488 -9.64 34.76 8.25
N ILE A 489 -9.07 34.03 9.20
CA ILE A 489 -7.81 34.39 9.84
C ILE A 489 -6.68 33.65 9.06
N ASP A 490 -5.79 34.42 8.42
CA ASP A 490 -4.57 33.96 7.79
C ASP A 490 -3.47 33.69 8.84
N TYR A 491 -3.12 34.74 9.61
CA TYR A 491 -2.08 34.65 10.65
C TYR A 491 -2.11 35.89 11.54
N GLU A 492 -1.37 35.82 12.64
CA GLU A 492 -1.05 36.99 13.46
C GLU A 492 0.33 37.54 13.06
N ASP A 493 0.43 38.86 12.93
CA ASP A 493 1.71 39.52 12.69
C ASP A 493 2.60 39.55 13.94
N ALA A 494 3.81 40.12 13.83
CA ALA A 494 4.75 40.22 14.94
C ALA A 494 4.27 41.13 16.09
N ALA A 495 3.30 42.00 15.84
CA ALA A 495 2.69 42.89 16.83
C ALA A 495 1.45 42.24 17.50
N GLY A 496 1.06 41.03 17.11
CA GLY A 496 -0.12 40.31 17.61
C GLY A 496 -1.42 40.75 16.94
N ASN A 497 -1.37 41.45 15.80
CA ASN A 497 -2.57 41.79 15.04
C ASN A 497 -2.92 40.64 14.10
N GLU A 498 -4.22 40.30 14.03
CA GLU A 498 -4.72 39.30 13.08
C GLU A 498 -4.71 39.85 11.65
N THR A 499 -4.02 39.16 10.76
CA THR A 499 -4.17 39.35 9.31
C THR A 499 -5.27 38.43 8.82
N THR A 500 -6.23 39.03 8.13
CA THR A 500 -7.47 38.34 7.71
C THR A 500 -7.74 38.53 6.24
N ASN A 501 -8.51 37.63 5.66
CA ASN A 501 -8.96 37.69 4.29
C ASN A 501 -10.43 37.25 4.14
N HIS A 502 -10.96 37.42 2.91
CA HIS A 502 -12.19 36.79 2.46
C HIS A 502 -11.87 35.89 1.25
N TYR A 503 -12.38 34.67 1.27
CA TYR A 503 -12.15 33.73 0.18
C TYR A 503 -12.64 34.27 -1.17
N ALA A 504 -11.74 34.36 -2.14
CA ALA A 504 -12.03 34.86 -3.51
C ALA A 504 -12.03 33.73 -4.57
N GLY A 505 -11.80 32.47 -4.17
CA GLY A 505 -11.72 31.34 -5.08
C GLY A 505 -13.06 30.80 -5.56
N SER A 506 -13.02 29.85 -6.49
CA SER A 506 -14.21 29.21 -7.06
C SER A 506 -14.67 27.95 -6.31
N GLY A 507 -13.89 27.44 -5.35
CA GLY A 507 -14.17 26.19 -4.63
C GLY A 507 -15.33 26.29 -3.65
N GLY A 508 -15.89 25.16 -3.26
CA GLY A 508 -17.00 25.05 -2.35
C GLY A 508 -18.38 25.30 -2.98
N VAL A 509 -19.40 24.80 -2.31
CA VAL A 509 -20.80 24.90 -2.76
C VAL A 509 -21.45 26.12 -2.15
N THR A 510 -22.02 27.02 -2.96
CA THR A 510 -22.78 28.18 -2.49
C THR A 510 -24.04 27.78 -1.74
N ILE A 511 -24.36 28.50 -0.64
CA ILE A 511 -25.54 28.26 0.20
C ILE A 511 -26.53 29.44 0.10
N ASP A 512 -26.85 29.77 -1.15
CA ASP A 512 -27.64 30.91 -1.62
C ASP A 512 -29.13 30.86 -1.26
N ASN A 513 -29.62 29.74 -0.72
CA ASN A 513 -31.01 29.57 -0.39
C ASN A 513 -31.28 28.67 0.82
N PHE A 514 -32.46 28.80 1.43
CA PHE A 514 -32.89 28.07 2.62
C PHE A 514 -32.79 26.56 2.44
N LEU A 515 -33.16 26.00 1.26
CA LEU A 515 -33.13 24.56 1.02
C LEU A 515 -31.72 23.99 1.08
N ARG A 516 -30.74 24.67 0.50
CA ARG A 516 -29.33 24.27 0.59
C ARG A 516 -28.81 24.37 2.03
N ARG A 517 -29.11 25.46 2.76
CA ARG A 517 -28.74 25.60 4.17
C ARG A 517 -29.30 24.44 5.01
N ALA A 518 -30.59 24.13 4.84
CA ALA A 518 -31.26 23.04 5.56
C ALA A 518 -30.65 21.67 5.19
N ALA A 519 -30.36 21.45 3.91
CA ALA A 519 -29.71 20.20 3.47
C ALA A 519 -28.32 20.02 4.07
N PHE A 520 -27.50 21.06 4.14
CA PHE A 520 -26.19 21.00 4.78
C PHE A 520 -26.29 20.85 6.28
N ALA A 521 -27.21 21.57 6.95
CA ALA A 521 -27.47 21.42 8.39
C ALA A 521 -27.82 19.96 8.75
N LEU A 522 -28.72 19.33 7.98
CA LEU A 522 -29.10 17.93 8.15
C LEU A 522 -27.98 16.96 7.78
N SER A 523 -27.22 17.24 6.73
CA SER A 523 -26.13 16.38 6.26
C SER A 523 -25.00 16.32 7.26
N PHE A 524 -24.62 17.47 7.88
CA PHE A 524 -23.51 17.59 8.82
C PHE A 524 -23.91 17.46 10.29
N ASP A 525 -25.22 17.31 10.56
CA ASP A 525 -25.76 17.27 11.94
C ASP A 525 -25.40 18.54 12.73
N ASN A 526 -25.48 19.69 12.08
CA ASN A 526 -25.10 20.96 12.67
C ASN A 526 -26.12 22.05 12.32
N LEU A 527 -26.94 22.42 13.29
CA LEU A 527 -28.02 23.43 13.13
C LEU A 527 -27.48 24.86 12.99
N ASP A 528 -26.25 25.14 13.42
CA ASP A 528 -25.67 26.48 13.32
C ASP A 528 -25.50 26.88 11.85
N VAL A 529 -25.34 25.92 10.92
CA VAL A 529 -25.33 26.19 9.46
C VAL A 529 -26.63 26.85 9.01
N LEU A 530 -27.77 26.49 9.63
CA LEU A 530 -29.08 27.05 9.31
C LEU A 530 -29.35 28.35 10.07
N LEU A 531 -28.93 28.43 11.34
CA LEU A 531 -29.33 29.48 12.28
C LEU A 531 -28.38 30.68 12.32
N SER A 532 -27.12 30.53 11.92
CA SER A 532 -26.12 31.58 11.98
C SER A 532 -26.44 32.73 11.04
N ASN A 533 -26.45 33.96 11.59
CA ASN A 533 -26.61 35.20 10.85
C ASN A 533 -25.31 35.72 10.19
N GLN A 534 -24.20 35.03 10.43
CA GLN A 534 -22.88 35.29 9.80
C GLN A 534 -22.80 34.74 8.38
N ILE A 535 -23.65 33.76 8.06
CA ILE A 535 -23.70 33.14 6.74
C ILE A 535 -24.54 33.97 5.79
N THR A 536 -23.97 34.28 4.62
CA THR A 536 -24.61 35.06 3.55
C THR A 536 -25.09 34.14 2.42
N ASP A 537 -25.74 34.70 1.39
CA ASP A 537 -26.09 34.02 0.15
C ASP A 537 -24.87 33.78 -0.78
N HIS A 538 -23.75 34.46 -0.54
CA HIS A 538 -22.46 34.23 -1.22
C HIS A 538 -21.60 33.20 -0.54
N SER A 539 -21.85 32.93 0.73
CA SER A 539 -21.05 31.98 1.53
C SER A 539 -21.00 30.60 0.88
N ARG A 540 -19.82 29.96 0.98
CA ARG A 540 -19.50 28.67 0.34
C ARG A 540 -19.18 27.62 1.39
N VAL A 541 -19.83 26.48 1.30
CA VAL A 541 -19.49 25.30 2.13
C VAL A 541 -18.41 24.50 1.42
N MET A 542 -17.25 24.40 2.04
CA MET A 542 -16.14 23.53 1.61
C MET A 542 -16.18 22.26 2.44
N TYR A 543 -16.29 21.11 1.79
CA TYR A 543 -16.32 19.79 2.41
C TYR A 543 -15.67 18.74 1.52
N ASN A 544 -15.48 17.53 2.04
CA ASN A 544 -14.58 16.55 1.41
C ASN A 544 -13.21 17.22 1.15
N ARG A 545 -12.68 17.90 2.17
CA ARG A 545 -11.44 18.68 2.11
C ARG A 545 -10.21 17.81 2.25
N ASN A 546 -10.35 16.64 2.91
CA ASN A 546 -9.29 15.65 2.95
C ASN A 546 -8.98 15.16 1.54
N LEU A 547 -7.73 15.25 1.15
CA LEU A 547 -7.23 14.99 -0.20
C LEU A 547 -7.61 13.59 -0.70
N MET A 548 -7.29 12.55 0.09
CA MET A 548 -7.55 11.16 -0.30
C MET A 548 -9.05 10.89 -0.44
N GLY A 549 -9.82 11.25 0.58
CA GLY A 549 -11.28 11.07 0.52
C GLY A 549 -11.94 11.87 -0.62
N ARG A 550 -11.33 12.98 -1.05
CA ARG A 550 -11.79 13.78 -2.19
C ARG A 550 -11.60 13.06 -3.52
N VAL A 551 -10.38 12.56 -3.79
CA VAL A 551 -10.06 11.87 -5.05
C VAL A 551 -10.75 10.50 -5.15
N GLU A 552 -10.80 9.74 -4.06
CA GLU A 552 -11.49 8.45 -4.00
C GLU A 552 -13.00 8.60 -4.24
N LYS A 553 -13.60 9.64 -3.69
CA LYS A 553 -15.03 9.90 -3.91
C LYS A 553 -15.34 10.26 -5.36
N ALA A 554 -14.46 10.99 -6.04
CA ALA A 554 -14.65 11.40 -7.42
C ALA A 554 -14.50 10.24 -8.41
N ALA A 555 -13.52 9.36 -8.20
CA ALA A 555 -13.26 8.20 -9.04
C ALA A 555 -12.95 6.93 -8.19
N PRO A 556 -13.98 6.31 -7.58
CA PRO A 556 -13.81 5.19 -6.64
C PRO A 556 -13.39 3.87 -7.29
N PHE A 557 -13.21 3.85 -8.58
CA PHE A 557 -12.76 2.71 -9.37
C PHE A 557 -11.26 2.73 -9.68
N LEU A 558 -10.54 3.80 -9.28
CA LEU A 558 -9.08 3.87 -9.29
C LEU A 558 -8.53 3.53 -7.91
N HIS A 559 -7.29 3.08 -7.88
CA HIS A 559 -6.54 2.81 -6.66
C HIS A 559 -5.49 3.91 -6.46
N TYR A 560 -5.36 4.44 -5.24
CA TYR A 560 -4.55 5.62 -4.99
C TYR A 560 -3.33 5.30 -4.12
N GLY A 561 -2.21 5.98 -4.41
CA GLY A 561 -0.98 5.86 -3.63
C GLY A 561 -1.13 6.42 -2.20
N ALA A 562 -0.40 5.84 -1.26
CA ALA A 562 -0.44 6.25 0.15
C ALA A 562 0.18 7.63 0.40
N ASN A 563 1.08 8.08 -0.47
CA ASN A 563 1.93 9.24 -0.27
C ASN A 563 1.70 10.35 -1.31
N PRO A 564 0.54 11.06 -1.24
CA PRO A 564 0.38 12.29 -2.00
C PRO A 564 1.48 13.28 -1.65
N TYR A 565 1.96 14.03 -2.63
CA TYR A 565 3.00 15.03 -2.43
C TYR A 565 2.54 16.42 -2.88
N ALA A 566 3.03 17.42 -2.17
CA ALA A 566 2.80 18.80 -2.52
C ALA A 566 3.91 19.30 -3.46
N THR A 567 3.55 20.21 -4.34
CA THR A 567 4.49 20.94 -5.20
C THR A 567 4.02 22.37 -5.42
N ILE A 568 4.96 23.28 -5.65
CA ILE A 568 4.70 24.67 -6.04
C ILE A 568 5.02 24.82 -7.51
N VAL A 569 4.06 25.26 -8.29
CA VAL A 569 4.19 25.51 -9.72
C VAL A 569 3.61 26.87 -10.04
N ASP A 570 4.40 27.73 -10.67
CA ASP A 570 4.00 29.10 -10.99
C ASP A 570 3.43 29.87 -9.78
N GLY A 571 4.05 29.67 -8.61
CA GLY A 571 3.66 30.30 -7.34
C GLY A 571 2.35 29.76 -6.74
N GLN A 572 1.76 28.70 -7.26
CA GLN A 572 0.58 28.05 -6.70
C GLN A 572 0.89 26.68 -6.12
N LEU A 573 0.24 26.34 -5.00
CA LEU A 573 0.41 25.08 -4.30
C LEU A 573 -0.58 24.02 -4.85
N TYR A 574 -0.02 22.91 -5.32
CA TYR A 574 -0.79 21.76 -5.78
C TYR A 574 -0.42 20.51 -4.99
N TRP A 575 -1.39 19.62 -4.86
CA TRP A 575 -1.19 18.25 -4.43
C TRP A 575 -1.23 17.32 -5.63
N ILE A 576 -0.28 16.39 -5.69
CA ILE A 576 -0.25 15.34 -6.71
C ILE A 576 -0.48 13.99 -6.03
N VAL A 577 -1.44 13.23 -6.55
CA VAL A 577 -1.82 11.90 -6.08
C VAL A 577 -1.63 10.90 -7.21
N ASP A 578 -0.85 9.86 -6.95
CA ASP A 578 -0.72 8.74 -7.87
C ASP A 578 -2.01 7.92 -7.89
N ALA A 579 -2.49 7.57 -9.07
CA ALA A 579 -3.65 6.73 -9.24
C ALA A 579 -3.34 5.58 -10.20
N TYR A 580 -3.73 4.37 -9.75
CA TYR A 580 -3.42 3.12 -10.41
C TYR A 580 -4.68 2.46 -10.96
N THR A 581 -4.49 1.71 -12.03
CA THR A 581 -5.43 0.72 -12.52
C THR A 581 -4.91 -0.66 -12.18
N THR A 582 -5.75 -1.52 -11.62
CA THR A 582 -5.39 -2.89 -11.21
C THR A 582 -6.46 -3.89 -11.60
N THR A 583 -6.07 -5.15 -11.72
CA THR A 583 -6.98 -6.29 -11.75
C THR A 583 -6.29 -7.52 -11.16
N ASP A 584 -7.07 -8.46 -10.60
CA ASP A 584 -6.63 -9.78 -10.16
C ASP A 584 -6.96 -10.89 -11.17
N ASN A 585 -7.48 -10.51 -12.36
CA ASN A 585 -7.97 -11.41 -13.40
C ASN A 585 -7.09 -11.40 -14.67
N PHE A 586 -5.78 -11.09 -14.55
CA PHE A 586 -4.89 -11.14 -15.68
C PHE A 586 -4.32 -12.57 -15.84
N PRO A 587 -4.51 -13.22 -17.04
CA PRO A 587 -4.20 -14.64 -17.19
C PRO A 587 -2.69 -14.92 -17.04
N TYR A 588 -2.34 -16.01 -16.36
CA TYR A 588 -0.97 -16.47 -16.11
C TYR A 588 -0.07 -15.48 -15.39
N SER A 589 -0.58 -14.40 -14.81
CA SER A 589 0.23 -13.47 -14.05
C SER A 589 0.22 -13.80 -12.55
N GLN A 590 1.39 -13.75 -11.95
CA GLN A 590 1.59 -13.94 -10.50
C GLN A 590 0.91 -12.83 -9.71
N GLN A 591 0.35 -13.19 -8.55
CA GLN A 591 -0.14 -12.21 -7.58
C GLN A 591 1.00 -11.33 -7.08
N ALA A 592 0.70 -10.02 -6.91
CA ALA A 592 1.65 -9.06 -6.39
C ALA A 592 2.15 -9.41 -4.99
N ASP A 593 3.44 -9.27 -4.76
CA ASP A 593 3.96 -9.18 -3.39
C ASP A 593 3.84 -7.73 -2.91
N THR A 594 2.81 -7.47 -2.11
CA THR A 594 2.50 -6.16 -1.53
C THR A 594 3.00 -5.97 -0.10
N SER A 595 3.86 -6.87 0.38
CA SER A 595 4.33 -6.90 1.77
C SER A 595 5.05 -5.61 2.22
N ARG A 596 5.63 -4.85 1.29
CA ARG A 596 6.32 -3.58 1.53
C ARG A 596 5.45 -2.34 1.27
N VAL A 597 4.25 -2.53 0.77
CA VAL A 597 3.32 -1.43 0.48
C VAL A 597 2.55 -1.06 1.74
N SER A 598 2.38 0.24 1.97
CA SER A 598 1.58 0.72 3.12
C SER A 598 0.15 0.19 3.05
N SER A 599 -0.42 -0.19 4.20
CA SER A 599 -1.83 -0.59 4.29
C SER A 599 -2.82 0.52 3.91
N SER A 600 -2.39 1.77 3.89
CA SER A 600 -3.18 2.93 3.42
C SER A 600 -3.12 3.11 1.89
N SER A 601 -2.25 2.39 1.19
CA SER A 601 -2.18 2.42 -0.26
C SER A 601 -3.28 1.57 -0.90
N GLY A 602 -3.86 2.05 -1.98
CA GLY A 602 -4.75 1.27 -2.83
C GLY A 602 -4.08 0.04 -3.47
N LEU A 603 -2.73 -0.04 -3.43
CA LEU A 603 -1.97 -1.22 -3.86
C LEU A 603 -1.70 -2.24 -2.74
N SER A 604 -2.27 -2.07 -1.55
CA SER A 604 -2.12 -3.04 -0.45
C SER A 604 -2.98 -4.30 -0.63
N GLY A 605 -3.93 -4.28 -1.56
CA GLY A 605 -4.82 -5.39 -1.87
C GLY A 605 -4.20 -6.47 -2.76
N SER A 606 -5.02 -7.43 -3.16
CA SER A 606 -4.65 -8.52 -4.08
C SER A 606 -4.88 -8.05 -5.52
N PHE A 607 -3.86 -8.15 -6.36
CA PHE A 607 -3.94 -7.92 -7.80
C PHE A 607 -2.79 -8.65 -8.52
N ASN A 608 -2.95 -8.88 -9.83
CA ASN A 608 -1.91 -9.49 -10.66
C ASN A 608 -1.65 -8.72 -11.98
N TYR A 609 -2.11 -7.47 -12.04
CA TYR A 609 -1.80 -6.47 -13.06
C TYR A 609 -1.88 -5.08 -12.46
N VAL A 610 -0.96 -4.19 -12.81
CA VAL A 610 -0.95 -2.80 -12.34
C VAL A 610 -0.30 -1.87 -13.34
N ARG A 611 -0.85 -0.63 -13.45
CA ARG A 611 -0.24 0.52 -14.14
C ARG A 611 -0.44 1.79 -13.34
N ASN A 612 0.55 2.69 -13.35
CA ASN A 612 0.34 4.07 -12.93
C ASN A 612 -0.19 4.86 -14.13
N SER A 613 -1.47 4.81 -14.33
CA SER A 613 -2.10 5.35 -15.52
C SER A 613 -2.52 6.80 -15.39
N VAL A 614 -2.66 7.31 -14.17
CA VAL A 614 -3.20 8.64 -13.89
C VAL A 614 -2.42 9.35 -12.79
N LYS A 615 -2.18 10.64 -12.97
CA LYS A 615 -1.80 11.60 -11.92
C LYS A 615 -2.98 12.51 -11.63
N VAL A 616 -3.42 12.57 -10.39
CA VAL A 616 -4.48 13.49 -9.97
C VAL A 616 -3.82 14.72 -9.36
N VAL A 617 -4.01 15.86 -10.01
CA VAL A 617 -3.54 17.16 -9.52
C VAL A 617 -4.69 17.87 -8.86
N VAL A 618 -4.51 18.29 -7.61
CA VAL A 618 -5.52 18.99 -6.80
C VAL A 618 -4.98 20.33 -6.37
N ASP A 619 -5.66 21.38 -6.74
CA ASP A 619 -5.37 22.75 -6.31
C ASP A 619 -5.66 22.89 -4.81
N ALA A 620 -4.66 23.28 -4.01
CA ALA A 620 -4.77 23.37 -2.56
C ALA A 620 -5.72 24.50 -2.08
N TYR A 621 -5.92 25.53 -2.90
CA TYR A 621 -6.79 26.69 -2.62
C TYR A 621 -8.24 26.45 -3.02
N THR A 622 -8.48 26.00 -4.26
CA THR A 622 -9.84 25.83 -4.80
C THR A 622 -10.37 24.41 -4.65
N GLY A 623 -9.51 23.43 -4.50
CA GLY A 623 -9.84 22.00 -4.47
C GLY A 623 -10.27 21.44 -5.84
N GLN A 624 -10.03 22.15 -6.93
CA GLN A 624 -10.25 21.61 -8.27
C GLN A 624 -9.32 20.44 -8.54
N MET A 625 -9.82 19.43 -9.24
CA MET A 625 -9.07 18.19 -9.52
C MET A 625 -8.98 17.99 -11.02
N HIS A 626 -7.77 17.61 -11.47
CA HIS A 626 -7.48 17.18 -12.83
C HIS A 626 -6.91 15.76 -12.81
N TYR A 627 -7.52 14.85 -13.57
CA TYR A 627 -7.07 13.46 -13.72
C TYR A 627 -6.27 13.34 -15.02
N PHE A 628 -4.96 13.60 -14.94
CA PHE A 628 -4.07 13.56 -16.11
C PHE A 628 -3.67 12.14 -16.46
N VAL A 629 -3.88 11.76 -17.72
CA VAL A 629 -3.47 10.46 -18.27
C VAL A 629 -1.95 10.45 -18.45
N VAL A 630 -1.27 9.53 -17.75
CA VAL A 630 0.19 9.35 -17.83
C VAL A 630 0.55 8.17 -18.71
N ASP A 631 -0.23 7.07 -18.65
CA ASP A 631 -0.08 5.93 -19.55
C ASP A 631 -1.32 5.78 -20.46
N PRO A 632 -1.32 6.39 -21.65
CA PRO A 632 -2.43 6.29 -22.59
C PRO A 632 -2.54 4.91 -23.26
N THR A 633 -1.59 4.01 -23.01
CA THR A 633 -1.59 2.65 -23.59
C THR A 633 -2.32 1.64 -22.72
N ASP A 634 -2.56 1.95 -21.44
CA ASP A 634 -3.22 1.05 -20.51
C ASP A 634 -4.67 0.73 -20.91
N PRO A 635 -5.01 -0.54 -21.18
CA PRO A 635 -6.36 -0.92 -21.60
C PRO A 635 -7.44 -0.69 -20.54
N ILE A 636 -7.11 -0.78 -19.24
CA ILE A 636 -8.06 -0.53 -18.16
C ILE A 636 -8.43 0.95 -18.13
N LEU A 637 -7.45 1.84 -18.19
CA LEU A 637 -7.71 3.27 -18.26
C LEU A 637 -8.52 3.64 -19.50
N ARG A 638 -8.12 3.15 -20.68
CA ARG A 638 -8.87 3.38 -21.94
C ARG A 638 -10.31 2.90 -21.88
N THR A 639 -10.58 1.88 -21.09
CA THR A 639 -11.96 1.44 -20.82
C THR A 639 -12.68 2.46 -19.96
N TYR A 640 -12.06 2.98 -18.89
CA TYR A 640 -12.65 4.02 -18.06
C TYR A 640 -12.82 5.36 -18.78
N GLU A 641 -11.93 5.73 -19.70
CA GLU A 641 -12.11 6.91 -20.57
C GLU A 641 -13.38 6.81 -21.43
N ARG A 642 -13.74 5.60 -21.91
CA ARG A 642 -15.00 5.36 -22.63
C ARG A 642 -16.23 5.42 -21.73
N ILE A 643 -16.13 4.97 -20.48
CA ILE A 643 -17.22 5.01 -19.51
C ILE A 643 -17.43 6.45 -19.02
N PHE A 644 -16.35 7.19 -18.75
CA PHE A 644 -16.34 8.53 -18.15
C PHE A 644 -15.52 9.52 -18.99
N PRO A 645 -15.96 9.90 -20.20
CA PRO A 645 -15.16 10.68 -21.14
C PRO A 645 -14.81 12.11 -20.67
N ASN A 646 -15.51 12.63 -19.64
CA ASN A 646 -15.28 13.97 -19.11
C ASN A 646 -14.45 13.98 -17.80
N LEU A 647 -13.95 12.83 -17.36
CA LEU A 647 -13.16 12.74 -16.13
C LEU A 647 -11.67 12.94 -16.41
N PHE A 648 -11.17 12.30 -17.44
CA PHE A 648 -9.75 12.23 -17.74
C PHE A 648 -9.33 13.32 -18.72
N THR A 649 -8.14 13.86 -18.49
CA THR A 649 -7.48 14.85 -19.35
C THR A 649 -6.23 14.23 -19.92
N PRO A 650 -5.99 14.30 -21.26
CA PRO A 650 -4.74 13.80 -21.83
C PRO A 650 -3.51 14.45 -21.17
N GLY A 651 -2.49 13.67 -20.85
CA GLY A 651 -1.27 14.17 -20.22
C GLY A 651 -0.55 15.23 -21.06
N SER A 652 -0.68 15.17 -22.39
CA SER A 652 -0.16 16.21 -23.31
C SER A 652 -0.81 17.59 -23.13
N GLU A 653 -1.95 17.68 -22.46
CA GLU A 653 -2.61 18.94 -22.14
C GLU A 653 -2.27 19.48 -20.75
N ALA A 654 -1.54 18.72 -19.94
CA ALA A 654 -1.29 19.08 -18.55
C ALA A 654 -0.56 20.43 -18.41
N ASP A 655 0.55 20.60 -19.14
CA ASP A 655 1.32 21.86 -19.12
C ASP A 655 0.60 23.04 -19.79
N ARG A 656 -0.41 22.78 -20.62
CA ARG A 656 -1.27 23.85 -21.16
C ARG A 656 -2.27 24.35 -20.10
N LEU A 657 -2.72 23.46 -19.22
CA LEU A 657 -3.67 23.80 -18.14
C LEU A 657 -2.95 24.34 -16.91
N ILE A 658 -1.83 23.74 -16.53
CA ILE A 658 -1.00 24.12 -15.39
C ILE A 658 0.45 24.12 -15.88
N PRO A 659 0.98 25.28 -16.34
CA PRO A 659 2.31 25.36 -16.94
C PRO A 659 3.40 24.83 -16.01
N GLY A 660 4.19 23.85 -16.47
CA GLY A 660 5.28 23.23 -15.72
C GLY A 660 4.90 22.06 -14.80
N ILE A 661 3.62 21.67 -14.70
CA ILE A 661 3.19 20.62 -13.80
C ILE A 661 3.77 19.24 -14.14
N THR A 662 3.97 18.93 -15.42
CA THR A 662 4.53 17.64 -15.82
C THR A 662 5.98 17.47 -15.38
N SER A 663 6.73 18.58 -15.24
CA SER A 663 8.09 18.57 -14.71
C SER A 663 8.14 18.13 -13.24
N GLN A 664 7.02 18.20 -12.51
CA GLN A 664 6.87 17.80 -11.12
C GLN A 664 6.32 16.37 -10.95
N PHE A 665 5.93 15.70 -12.04
CA PHE A 665 5.54 14.29 -11.96
C PHE A 665 6.75 13.44 -11.60
N ARG A 666 6.56 12.55 -10.62
CA ARG A 666 7.59 11.60 -10.20
C ARG A 666 7.08 10.18 -10.28
N TYR A 667 7.98 9.21 -10.44
CA TYR A 667 7.59 7.81 -10.51
C TYR A 667 7.06 7.34 -9.16
N PRO A 668 5.96 6.57 -9.10
CA PRO A 668 5.30 6.24 -7.84
C PRO A 668 6.10 5.24 -7.00
N GLN A 669 6.39 5.59 -5.74
CA GLN A 669 7.13 4.74 -4.82
C GLN A 669 6.41 3.41 -4.52
N ASP A 670 5.07 3.43 -4.35
CA ASP A 670 4.30 2.21 -4.07
C ASP A 670 4.34 1.22 -5.23
N LEU A 671 4.20 1.70 -6.47
CA LEU A 671 4.34 0.85 -7.65
C LEU A 671 5.76 0.28 -7.78
N PHE A 672 6.76 1.12 -7.54
CA PHE A 672 8.15 0.71 -7.63
C PHE A 672 8.50 -0.36 -6.57
N LYS A 673 7.93 -0.27 -5.36
CA LYS A 673 8.05 -1.33 -4.34
C LYS A 673 7.49 -2.67 -4.81
N VAL A 674 6.34 -2.66 -5.49
CA VAL A 674 5.75 -3.88 -6.08
C VAL A 674 6.65 -4.42 -7.19
N GLN A 675 7.07 -3.55 -8.12
CA GLN A 675 7.90 -3.95 -9.26
C GLN A 675 9.25 -4.53 -8.82
N THR A 676 9.90 -3.92 -7.84
CA THR A 676 11.19 -4.40 -7.29
C THR A 676 11.04 -5.72 -6.53
N ASN A 677 9.96 -5.91 -5.77
CA ASN A 677 9.66 -7.21 -5.16
C ASN A 677 9.49 -8.31 -6.23
N MET A 678 8.72 -8.01 -7.28
CA MET A 678 8.50 -8.96 -8.37
C MET A 678 9.78 -9.22 -9.16
N TRP A 679 10.60 -8.18 -9.42
CA TRP A 679 11.86 -8.30 -10.15
C TRP A 679 12.83 -9.29 -9.51
N GLY A 680 12.87 -9.35 -8.19
CA GLY A 680 13.77 -10.24 -7.45
C GLY A 680 13.74 -11.70 -7.91
N ARG A 681 12.62 -12.18 -8.44
CA ARG A 681 12.49 -13.53 -9.04
C ARG A 681 12.29 -13.47 -10.56
N TYR A 682 11.54 -12.46 -11.06
CA TYR A 682 11.12 -12.38 -12.45
C TYR A 682 12.17 -11.76 -13.39
N HIS A 683 13.36 -11.39 -12.90
CA HIS A 683 14.52 -11.15 -13.78
C HIS A 683 15.03 -12.47 -14.39
N LEU A 684 14.80 -13.62 -13.73
CA LEU A 684 15.13 -14.93 -14.24
C LEU A 684 14.13 -15.34 -15.33
N THR A 685 14.56 -15.36 -16.59
CA THR A 685 13.73 -15.71 -17.75
C THR A 685 13.79 -17.19 -18.13
N ASN A 686 14.83 -17.90 -17.69
CA ASN A 686 14.97 -19.34 -17.92
C ASN A 686 14.14 -20.13 -16.91
N PRO A 687 13.21 -21.01 -17.32
CA PRO A 687 12.35 -21.77 -16.40
C PRO A 687 13.09 -22.62 -15.38
N SER A 688 14.24 -23.20 -15.75
CA SER A 688 15.04 -24.02 -14.83
C SER A 688 15.70 -23.16 -13.75
N GLN A 689 16.28 -22.01 -14.13
CA GLN A 689 16.86 -21.06 -13.17
C GLN A 689 15.77 -20.47 -12.26
N PHE A 690 14.61 -20.15 -12.82
CA PHE A 690 13.46 -19.65 -12.08
C PHE A 690 12.94 -20.68 -11.06
N TYR A 691 12.87 -21.94 -11.44
CA TYR A 691 12.45 -23.04 -10.55
C TYR A 691 13.45 -23.24 -9.40
N ASN A 692 14.74 -23.33 -9.72
CA ASN A 692 15.80 -23.57 -8.73
C ASN A 692 16.15 -22.33 -7.90
N GLN A 693 15.72 -21.14 -8.32
CA GLN A 693 16.01 -19.84 -7.66
C GLN A 693 17.52 -19.61 -7.41
N ALA A 694 18.39 -20.21 -8.22
CA ALA A 694 19.84 -20.24 -7.98
C ALA A 694 20.46 -18.82 -7.94
N ASN A 695 19.89 -17.89 -8.72
CA ASN A 695 20.35 -16.50 -8.80
C ASN A 695 19.20 -15.52 -8.50
N ALA A 696 18.25 -15.89 -7.65
CA ALA A 696 17.19 -14.98 -7.26
C ALA A 696 17.73 -13.83 -6.40
N TRP A 697 17.14 -12.63 -6.55
CA TRP A 697 17.54 -11.44 -5.82
C TRP A 697 16.51 -11.11 -4.75
N SER A 698 16.97 -10.45 -3.72
CA SER A 698 16.17 -9.84 -2.66
C SER A 698 16.47 -8.35 -2.59
N ILE A 699 15.53 -7.59 -2.08
CA ILE A 699 15.82 -6.21 -1.72
C ILE A 699 16.88 -6.18 -0.62
N ALA A 700 17.80 -5.22 -0.70
CA ALA A 700 18.81 -5.00 0.33
C ALA A 700 18.16 -4.69 1.69
N GLN A 701 18.77 -5.18 2.77
CA GLN A 701 18.28 -4.93 4.12
C GLN A 701 18.57 -3.49 4.54
N ASP A 702 17.61 -2.89 5.27
CA ASP A 702 17.84 -1.60 5.92
C ASP A 702 18.97 -1.74 6.96
N PRO A 703 20.05 -0.95 6.86
CA PRO A 703 21.18 -1.03 7.78
C PRO A 703 20.87 -0.56 9.20
N GLY A 704 19.67 -0.06 9.48
CA GLY A 704 19.28 0.46 10.78
C GLY A 704 19.17 1.98 10.79
N SER A 705 18.53 2.55 9.76
CA SER A 705 18.11 3.96 9.79
C SER A 705 17.15 4.21 10.98
N GLY A 706 17.32 5.33 11.68
CA GLY A 706 16.63 5.69 12.90
C GLY A 706 17.46 5.49 14.16
N HIS A 707 16.81 5.39 15.31
CA HIS A 707 17.47 5.17 16.59
C HIS A 707 18.29 3.87 16.60
N PRO A 708 19.58 3.89 16.99
CA PRO A 708 20.42 2.68 17.03
C PRO A 708 19.87 1.56 17.91
N ASN A 709 19.01 1.89 18.89
CA ASN A 709 18.41 0.95 19.84
C ASN A 709 16.94 0.61 19.55
N THR A 710 16.33 1.12 18.49
CA THR A 710 14.98 0.71 18.11
C THR A 710 15.03 -0.68 17.49
N PRO A 711 14.36 -1.68 18.09
CA PRO A 711 14.29 -3.01 17.48
C PRO A 711 13.63 -2.85 16.11
N THR A 712 14.36 -3.21 15.08
CA THR A 712 13.91 -3.17 13.68
C THR A 712 12.64 -3.99 13.58
N ARG A 713 11.50 -3.33 13.33
CA ARG A 713 10.22 -4.02 13.19
C ARG A 713 10.28 -4.84 11.90
N SER A 714 10.38 -6.12 12.10
CA SER A 714 10.64 -7.08 11.06
C SER A 714 9.37 -7.41 10.29
N THR A 715 9.44 -7.43 8.96
CA THR A 715 8.46 -8.06 8.10
C THR A 715 8.89 -9.49 7.78
N THR A 716 8.00 -10.44 7.97
CA THR A 716 8.24 -11.84 7.62
C THR A 716 8.13 -12.00 6.12
N GLN A 717 9.24 -12.19 5.43
CA GLN A 717 9.23 -12.60 4.03
C GLN A 717 9.11 -14.12 3.93
N THR A 718 8.01 -14.61 3.38
CA THR A 718 7.85 -16.02 3.05
C THR A 718 8.24 -16.20 1.58
N VAL A 719 9.49 -16.52 1.34
CA VAL A 719 9.92 -17.01 0.04
C VAL A 719 9.94 -18.55 0.11
N THR A 720 9.03 -19.20 -0.61
CA THR A 720 8.97 -20.66 -0.76
C THR A 720 8.93 -21.49 0.54
N GLY A 721 8.02 -21.12 1.48
CA GLY A 721 7.77 -21.96 2.67
C GLY A 721 8.88 -22.00 3.72
N ARG A 722 9.93 -21.17 3.59
CA ARG A 722 10.95 -20.97 4.61
C ARG A 722 10.75 -19.61 5.29
N ILE A 723 10.68 -19.63 6.61
CA ILE A 723 10.67 -18.44 7.45
C ILE A 723 12.04 -17.79 7.33
N ILE A 724 12.14 -16.67 6.61
CA ILE A 724 13.32 -15.82 6.66
C ILE A 724 13.11 -14.85 7.82
N LEU A 725 14.14 -14.71 8.66
CA LEU A 725 14.15 -13.84 9.84
C LEU A 725 13.60 -12.46 9.50
N ASN A 726 12.82 -11.95 10.39
CA ASN A 726 12.23 -10.62 10.45
C ASN A 726 13.29 -9.50 10.23
N VAL A 727 13.50 -9.06 9.00
CA VAL A 727 14.46 -8.02 8.66
C VAL A 727 13.74 -6.87 7.97
N LYS A 728 13.98 -5.64 8.39
CA LYS A 728 13.49 -4.45 7.69
C LYS A 728 14.24 -4.33 6.36
N LEU A 729 13.51 -4.22 5.25
CA LEU A 729 14.07 -4.01 3.93
C LEU A 729 14.18 -2.51 3.63
N LEU A 730 15.18 -2.14 2.83
CA LEU A 730 15.42 -0.76 2.45
C LEU A 730 14.26 -0.23 1.58
N ASP A 731 13.73 0.92 1.94
CA ASP A 731 12.77 1.63 1.10
C ASP A 731 13.48 2.27 -0.10
N PRO A 732 12.84 2.35 -1.28
CA PRO A 732 13.40 3.11 -2.39
C PRO A 732 13.36 4.61 -2.10
N GLU A 733 14.42 5.32 -2.46
CA GLU A 733 14.52 6.78 -2.26
C GLU A 733 14.62 7.50 -3.60
N TYR A 734 14.16 8.76 -3.62
CA TYR A 734 14.35 9.66 -4.76
C TYR A 734 15.75 10.25 -4.71
N GLU A 735 16.34 10.33 -5.88
CA GLU A 735 17.71 10.88 -6.05
C GLU A 735 17.77 11.72 -7.33
N LEU A 736 18.48 12.82 -7.29
CA LEU A 736 18.83 13.61 -8.47
C LEU A 736 20.28 13.32 -8.85
N ALA A 737 20.51 12.34 -9.72
CA ALA A 737 21.83 11.82 -10.05
C ALA A 737 22.03 11.60 -11.55
N ALA A 738 23.28 11.65 -12.00
CA ALA A 738 23.66 11.07 -13.27
C ALA A 738 23.80 9.55 -13.12
N LEU A 739 23.07 8.80 -13.95
CA LEU A 739 23.16 7.33 -13.94
C LEU A 739 24.54 6.88 -14.49
N PRO A 740 25.01 5.68 -14.10
CA PRO A 740 26.31 5.19 -14.54
C PRO A 740 26.48 5.25 -16.08
N GLY A 741 27.56 5.90 -16.54
CA GLY A 741 27.84 6.14 -17.95
C GLY A 741 27.02 7.25 -18.61
N GLY A 742 26.14 7.92 -17.88
CA GLY A 742 25.33 9.06 -18.34
C GLY A 742 25.95 10.40 -17.95
N THR A 743 25.69 11.44 -18.73
CA THR A 743 26.15 12.82 -18.47
C THR A 743 25.05 13.78 -18.07
N GLN A 744 23.80 13.31 -18.03
CA GLN A 744 22.64 14.10 -17.63
C GLN A 744 22.11 13.64 -16.29
N GLN A 745 21.66 14.59 -15.47
CA GLN A 745 20.98 14.28 -14.22
C GLN A 745 19.53 13.88 -14.46
N HIS A 746 19.15 12.78 -13.85
CA HIS A 746 17.78 12.28 -13.82
C HIS A 746 17.28 12.28 -12.37
N PHE A 747 16.02 12.64 -12.19
CA PHE A 747 15.34 12.40 -10.92
C PHE A 747 14.77 10.98 -10.94
N VAL A 748 15.31 10.12 -10.11
CA VAL A 748 15.05 8.69 -10.15
C VAL A 748 14.64 8.15 -8.78
N LEU A 749 13.94 7.00 -8.75
CA LEU A 749 13.87 6.14 -7.59
C LEU A 749 14.96 5.08 -7.72
N ALA A 750 15.72 4.86 -6.66
CA ALA A 750 16.79 3.86 -6.60
C ALA A 750 16.43 2.72 -5.63
N GLN A 751 16.72 1.48 -6.02
CA GLN A 751 16.55 0.30 -5.17
C GLN A 751 17.69 -0.69 -5.35
N PRO A 752 18.54 -0.88 -4.34
CA PRO A 752 19.60 -1.89 -4.37
C PRO A 752 19.05 -3.31 -4.08
N PHE A 753 19.69 -4.30 -4.72
CA PHE A 753 19.41 -5.73 -4.58
C PHE A 753 20.63 -6.48 -4.06
N VAL A 754 20.35 -7.57 -3.33
CA VAL A 754 21.32 -8.54 -2.83
C VAL A 754 20.88 -9.96 -3.21
N PRO A 755 21.76 -10.98 -3.20
CA PRO A 755 21.35 -12.35 -3.48
C PRO A 755 20.36 -12.88 -2.44
N VAL A 756 19.38 -13.67 -2.86
CA VAL A 756 18.55 -14.43 -1.92
C VAL A 756 19.45 -15.41 -1.15
N SER A 757 19.44 -15.31 0.18
CA SER A 757 20.23 -16.19 1.05
C SER A 757 19.38 -16.72 2.19
N ALA A 758 19.43 -18.04 2.41
CA ALA A 758 18.68 -18.72 3.47
C ALA A 758 19.00 -18.21 4.90
N ASN A 759 20.20 -17.66 5.08
CA ASN A 759 20.70 -17.20 6.39
C ASN A 759 20.85 -15.67 6.47
N SER A 760 20.39 -14.91 5.47
CA SER A 760 20.57 -13.45 5.35
C SER A 760 22.03 -12.97 5.44
N ASN A 761 23.00 -13.85 5.24
CA ASN A 761 24.43 -13.55 5.43
C ASN A 761 25.11 -13.01 4.16
N ARG A 762 24.47 -13.15 2.99
CA ARG A 762 24.99 -12.62 1.74
C ARG A 762 24.32 -11.25 1.50
N GLN A 763 25.07 -10.20 1.79
CA GLN A 763 24.60 -8.81 1.66
C GLN A 763 25.41 -8.02 0.62
N ASN A 764 26.12 -8.76 -0.25
CA ASN A 764 26.81 -8.15 -1.39
C ASN A 764 25.80 -7.61 -2.39
N LEU A 765 26.09 -6.45 -2.97
CA LEU A 765 25.26 -5.84 -3.99
C LEU A 765 25.27 -6.71 -5.27
N THR A 766 24.10 -7.01 -5.81
CA THR A 766 23.94 -7.70 -7.10
C THR A 766 23.50 -6.75 -8.21
N GLY A 767 22.93 -5.63 -7.86
CA GLY A 767 22.55 -4.59 -8.80
C GLY A 767 21.69 -3.53 -8.13
N VAL A 768 21.45 -2.44 -8.88
CA VAL A 768 20.57 -1.35 -8.48
C VAL A 768 19.56 -1.11 -9.61
N MET A 769 18.26 -1.07 -9.27
CA MET A 769 17.22 -0.66 -10.21
C MET A 769 16.90 0.81 -9.99
N TYR A 770 16.84 1.54 -11.10
CA TYR A 770 16.41 2.93 -11.15
C TYR A 770 15.13 3.06 -11.96
N ALA A 771 14.18 3.87 -11.45
CA ALA A 771 12.98 4.27 -12.18
C ALA A 771 13.03 5.78 -12.47
N SER A 772 13.02 6.16 -13.75
CA SER A 772 13.13 7.58 -14.14
C SER A 772 11.82 8.33 -13.92
N SER A 773 11.93 9.52 -13.33
CA SER A 773 10.89 10.54 -13.22
C SER A 773 11.09 11.71 -14.18
N SER A 774 12.10 11.66 -15.05
CA SER A 774 12.37 12.70 -16.02
C SER A 774 11.34 12.68 -17.14
N GLN A 775 10.93 13.85 -17.65
CA GLN A 775 9.87 13.97 -18.66
C GLN A 775 10.17 13.21 -19.94
N SER A 776 11.46 13.12 -20.33
CA SER A 776 11.89 12.46 -21.59
C SER A 776 11.79 10.93 -21.56
N ASP A 777 11.92 10.32 -20.38
CA ASP A 777 11.97 8.88 -20.18
C ASP A 777 11.20 8.42 -18.94
N TYR A 778 10.10 9.14 -18.63
CA TYR A 778 9.24 8.83 -17.48
C TYR A 778 8.80 7.36 -17.47
N GLY A 779 9.05 6.71 -16.35
CA GLY A 779 8.68 5.30 -16.13
C GLY A 779 9.67 4.29 -16.71
N GLN A 780 10.77 4.72 -17.35
CA GLN A 780 11.82 3.80 -17.77
C GLN A 780 12.49 3.16 -16.54
N LEU A 781 12.43 1.84 -16.47
CA LEU A 781 13.17 1.05 -15.49
C LEU A 781 14.51 0.63 -16.07
N THR A 782 15.60 0.87 -15.36
CA THR A 782 16.95 0.45 -15.73
C THR A 782 17.59 -0.27 -14.55
N VAL A 783 18.14 -1.45 -14.79
CA VAL A 783 18.89 -2.23 -13.80
C VAL A 783 20.35 -2.23 -14.19
N TYR A 784 21.19 -1.78 -13.29
CA TYR A 784 22.64 -1.90 -13.40
C TYR A 784 23.08 -3.11 -12.58
N GLU A 785 23.57 -4.13 -13.27
CA GLU A 785 24.04 -5.37 -12.65
C GLU A 785 25.52 -5.28 -12.29
N THR A 786 25.87 -5.69 -11.07
CA THR A 786 27.28 -5.84 -10.69
C THR A 786 27.83 -7.14 -11.27
N PRO A 787 29.10 -7.16 -11.75
CA PRO A 787 29.70 -8.38 -12.26
C PRO A 787 29.72 -9.50 -11.21
N SER A 788 29.35 -10.72 -11.59
CA SER A 788 29.25 -11.87 -10.67
C SER A 788 30.58 -12.37 -10.11
N ASN A 789 31.70 -11.92 -10.68
CA ASN A 789 33.06 -12.22 -10.25
C ASN A 789 33.67 -11.16 -9.33
N GLN A 790 32.92 -10.12 -8.99
CA GLN A 790 33.32 -9.04 -8.09
C GLN A 790 32.45 -9.03 -6.84
N VAL A 791 33.01 -8.56 -5.73
CA VAL A 791 32.30 -8.40 -4.47
C VAL A 791 32.13 -6.91 -4.20
N VAL A 792 30.89 -6.43 -4.32
CA VAL A 792 30.52 -5.05 -3.98
C VAL A 792 29.69 -5.08 -2.71
N ASN A 793 30.06 -4.27 -1.70
CA ASN A 793 29.29 -4.22 -0.46
C ASN A 793 27.91 -3.59 -0.69
N GLY A 794 26.86 -4.29 -0.21
CA GLY A 794 25.53 -3.69 -0.15
C GLY A 794 25.32 -2.85 1.11
N PRO A 795 24.22 -2.10 1.23
CA PRO A 795 23.99 -1.13 2.30
C PRO A 795 24.19 -1.66 3.72
N ARG A 796 23.86 -2.92 3.98
CA ARG A 796 24.06 -3.51 5.31
C ARG A 796 25.54 -3.80 5.64
N LEU A 797 26.34 -4.19 4.66
CA LEU A 797 27.77 -4.36 4.88
C LEU A 797 28.44 -3.01 5.07
N VAL A 798 28.01 -1.98 4.33
CA VAL A 798 28.43 -0.60 4.51
C VAL A 798 28.15 -0.12 5.93
N ALA A 799 26.97 -0.38 6.49
CA ALA A 799 26.70 -0.03 7.88
C ALA A 799 27.57 -0.83 8.88
N GLN A 800 27.98 -2.04 8.52
CA GLN A 800 28.95 -2.78 9.32
C GLN A 800 30.33 -2.11 9.25
N ASP A 801 30.75 -1.64 8.09
CA ASP A 801 32.01 -0.91 7.94
C ASP A 801 32.00 0.38 8.78
N ILE A 802 30.87 1.11 8.80
CA ILE A 802 30.67 2.29 9.66
C ILE A 802 30.78 1.92 11.13
N ASN A 803 30.04 0.91 11.58
CA ASN A 803 30.00 0.50 12.99
C ASN A 803 31.29 -0.15 13.49
N SER A 804 32.09 -0.74 12.60
CA SER A 804 33.38 -1.32 12.95
C SER A 804 34.53 -0.30 12.98
N ASN A 805 34.33 0.91 12.47
CA ASN A 805 35.25 2.00 12.61
C ASN A 805 35.24 2.50 14.06
N GLU A 806 36.38 2.36 14.73
CA GLU A 806 36.51 2.65 16.17
C GLU A 806 36.18 4.11 16.51
N GLN A 807 36.60 5.06 15.69
CA GLN A 807 36.38 6.48 15.92
C GLN A 807 34.90 6.84 15.74
N ILE A 808 34.27 6.36 14.66
CA ILE A 808 32.85 6.62 14.35
C ILE A 808 31.96 5.95 15.42
N SER A 809 32.24 4.71 15.77
CA SER A 809 31.48 3.98 16.79
C SER A 809 31.57 4.64 18.17
N TYR A 810 32.74 5.15 18.53
CA TYR A 810 32.93 5.91 19.76
C TYR A 810 32.11 7.22 19.74
N GLU A 811 32.17 7.97 18.66
CA GLU A 811 31.43 9.23 18.50
C GLU A 811 29.91 9.02 18.55
N LEU A 812 29.39 8.07 17.81
CA LEU A 812 27.96 7.73 17.86
C LEU A 812 27.49 7.33 19.27
N THR A 813 28.34 6.57 20.00
CA THR A 813 28.05 6.19 21.38
C THR A 813 28.08 7.40 22.31
N TYR A 814 29.05 8.29 22.14
CA TYR A 814 29.20 9.52 22.95
C TYR A 814 28.03 10.47 22.72
N LEU A 815 27.62 10.66 21.47
CA LEU A 815 26.48 11.52 21.09
C LEU A 815 25.12 10.96 21.54
N ASN A 816 25.04 9.65 21.80
CA ASN A 816 23.81 8.98 22.24
C ASN A 816 23.74 8.81 23.77
N GLN A 817 24.30 9.75 24.54
CA GLN A 817 24.36 9.71 26.00
C GLN A 817 23.86 11.02 26.64
N GLN A 818 23.57 10.95 27.95
CA GLN A 818 23.32 12.12 28.83
C GLN A 818 22.21 13.08 28.37
N GLY A 819 21.13 12.53 27.77
CA GLY A 819 19.96 13.35 27.39
C GLY A 819 19.97 13.77 25.91
N SER A 820 20.94 13.32 25.13
CA SER A 820 20.96 13.40 23.67
C SER A 820 20.62 12.04 23.05
N SER A 821 20.11 12.08 21.84
CA SER A 821 19.68 10.93 21.05
C SER A 821 20.21 11.07 19.63
N VAL A 822 20.80 10.01 19.12
CA VAL A 822 21.28 9.93 17.74
C VAL A 822 20.22 9.28 16.88
N ASP A 823 19.90 9.90 15.75
CA ASP A 823 19.09 9.32 14.67
C ASP A 823 19.96 9.21 13.41
N LEU A 824 20.10 7.99 12.89
CA LEU A 824 20.80 7.76 11.64
C LEU A 824 19.84 7.94 10.47
N GLY A 825 20.21 8.76 9.50
CA GLY A 825 19.47 8.86 8.24
C GLY A 825 19.66 7.61 7.39
N GLN A 826 18.90 7.53 6.32
CA GLN A 826 19.00 6.41 5.38
C GLN A 826 20.35 6.45 4.65
N VAL A 827 20.92 5.27 4.37
CA VAL A 827 22.12 5.15 3.54
C VAL A 827 21.76 5.38 2.08
N VAL A 828 22.25 6.47 1.50
CA VAL A 828 22.08 6.83 0.09
C VAL A 828 23.20 6.19 -0.72
N THR A 829 22.86 5.57 -1.85
CA THR A 829 23.81 4.92 -2.76
C THR A 829 24.06 5.81 -3.95
N VAL A 830 25.25 6.40 -4.08
CA VAL A 830 25.58 7.44 -5.07
C VAL A 830 26.54 6.89 -6.12
N PRO A 831 26.12 6.73 -7.37
CA PRO A 831 27.03 6.33 -8.44
C PRO A 831 27.94 7.50 -8.85
N ILE A 832 29.25 7.30 -8.84
CA ILE A 832 30.25 8.29 -9.23
C ILE A 832 31.32 7.62 -10.09
N ALA A 833 31.56 8.13 -11.26
CA ALA A 833 32.48 7.52 -12.23
C ALA A 833 32.16 6.01 -12.43
N ASN A 834 33.05 5.12 -12.06
CA ASN A 834 32.82 3.67 -12.11
C ASN A 834 32.73 3.03 -10.72
N THR A 835 32.40 3.80 -9.67
CA THR A 835 32.31 3.31 -8.29
C THR A 835 31.00 3.75 -7.63
N LEU A 836 30.75 3.24 -6.43
CA LEU A 836 29.64 3.62 -5.57
C LEU A 836 30.18 4.29 -4.31
N LEU A 837 29.64 5.46 -3.99
CA LEU A 837 29.74 6.04 -2.67
C LEU A 837 28.48 5.73 -1.88
N TYR A 838 28.63 5.53 -0.58
CA TYR A 838 27.51 5.41 0.34
C TYR A 838 27.56 6.55 1.32
N VAL A 839 26.48 7.30 1.44
CA VAL A 839 26.39 8.48 2.29
C VAL A 839 25.33 8.25 3.36
N GLN A 840 25.70 8.42 4.63
CA GLN A 840 24.77 8.32 5.76
C GLN A 840 24.85 9.58 6.62
N PRO A 841 23.79 10.41 6.66
CA PRO A 841 23.72 11.55 7.56
C PRO A 841 23.41 11.10 8.99
N VAL A 842 24.01 11.80 9.96
CA VAL A 842 23.85 11.57 11.39
C VAL A 842 23.18 12.78 12.02
N TYR A 843 22.04 12.57 12.64
CA TYR A 843 21.30 13.61 13.35
C TYR A 843 21.37 13.40 14.84
N VAL A 844 21.34 14.51 15.58
CA VAL A 844 21.29 14.51 17.04
C VAL A 844 20.13 15.38 17.50
N SER A 845 19.38 14.88 18.48
CA SER A 845 18.31 15.61 19.13
C SER A 845 18.38 15.49 20.64
N SER A 846 17.75 16.42 21.36
CA SER A 846 17.54 16.27 22.80
C SER A 846 16.39 15.30 23.06
N VAL A 847 16.56 14.40 24.03
CA VAL A 847 15.50 13.48 24.48
C VAL A 847 14.26 14.24 25.01
N THR A 848 14.45 15.42 25.60
CA THR A 848 13.38 16.25 26.15
C THR A 848 12.70 17.16 25.11
N ASN A 849 13.40 17.51 24.04
CA ASN A 849 12.90 18.31 22.94
C ASN A 849 13.44 17.74 21.61
N PRO A 850 12.71 16.81 20.99
CA PRO A 850 13.22 16.09 19.83
C PRO A 850 13.14 16.94 18.55
N VAL A 851 14.09 17.86 18.41
CA VAL A 851 14.32 18.65 17.19
C VAL A 851 15.67 18.21 16.61
N PRO A 852 15.68 17.22 15.70
CA PRO A 852 16.92 16.73 15.10
C PRO A 852 17.67 17.81 14.32
N GLU A 853 18.98 17.87 14.52
CA GLU A 853 19.94 18.67 13.75
C GLU A 853 20.97 17.74 13.09
N LEU A 854 21.40 18.07 11.88
CA LEU A 854 22.46 17.33 11.19
C LEU A 854 23.79 17.58 11.93
N LYS A 855 24.37 16.52 12.45
CA LYS A 855 25.59 16.61 13.24
C LYS A 855 26.85 16.21 12.49
N ASP A 856 26.70 15.13 11.70
CA ASP A 856 27.80 14.56 10.94
C ASP A 856 27.28 13.94 9.62
N VAL A 857 28.22 13.76 8.69
CA VAL A 857 27.97 13.02 7.44
C VAL A 857 29.06 11.97 7.30
N ILE A 858 28.66 10.71 7.23
CA ILE A 858 29.56 9.58 7.04
C ILE A 858 29.51 9.18 5.56
N VAL A 859 30.68 9.03 4.94
CA VAL A 859 30.84 8.55 3.59
C VAL A 859 31.66 7.25 3.61
N VAL A 860 31.16 6.21 2.94
CA VAL A 860 31.93 4.99 2.74
C VAL A 860 32.35 4.91 1.27
N TYR A 861 33.64 4.78 1.07
CA TYR A 861 34.30 4.62 -0.20
C TYR A 861 35.34 3.51 -0.10
N ASP A 862 35.34 2.59 -1.05
CA ASP A 862 36.23 1.43 -1.09
C ASP A 862 36.28 0.65 0.25
N ASN A 863 35.10 0.42 0.84
CA ASN A 863 34.90 -0.26 2.14
C ASN A 863 35.53 0.43 3.36
N VAL A 864 35.98 1.69 3.21
CA VAL A 864 36.50 2.52 4.30
C VAL A 864 35.49 3.62 4.62
N ALA A 865 35.11 3.74 5.89
CA ALA A 865 34.21 4.79 6.37
C ALA A 865 35.00 6.04 6.77
N TYR A 866 34.59 7.18 6.22
CA TYR A 866 35.12 8.52 6.48
C TYR A 866 34.01 9.39 7.09
N GLN A 867 34.33 10.18 8.09
CA GLN A 867 33.38 11.08 8.74
C GLN A 867 33.77 12.54 8.56
N SER A 868 32.79 13.44 8.58
CA SER A 868 33.01 14.87 8.44
C SER A 868 33.33 15.56 9.76
N GLY A 869 32.73 15.13 10.85
CA GLY A 869 32.82 15.76 12.18
C GLY A 869 32.19 17.15 12.29
N ASN A 870 31.55 17.67 11.22
CA ASN A 870 31.04 19.04 11.16
C ASN A 870 29.79 19.25 10.28
N ALA A 871 28.95 18.28 10.13
CA ALA A 871 27.75 18.34 9.32
C ALA A 871 28.00 18.71 7.83
N SER A 872 29.12 18.26 7.27
CA SER A 872 29.53 18.61 5.92
C SER A 872 29.95 17.43 5.10
N LEU A 873 29.19 17.15 4.02
CA LEU A 873 29.54 16.13 3.01
C LEU A 873 30.92 16.46 2.38
N ASP A 874 31.23 17.74 2.10
CA ASP A 874 32.50 18.15 1.51
C ASP A 874 33.68 17.80 2.40
N ALA A 875 33.53 17.92 3.73
CA ALA A 875 34.59 17.53 4.67
C ALA A 875 34.82 16.02 4.69
N ALA A 876 33.77 15.24 4.63
CA ALA A 876 33.86 13.78 4.53
C ALA A 876 34.50 13.35 3.19
N LEU A 877 34.14 13.97 2.08
CA LEU A 877 34.76 13.74 0.77
C LEU A 877 36.24 14.15 0.77
N CYS A 878 36.59 15.30 1.37
CA CYS A 878 37.95 15.76 1.52
C CYS A 878 38.84 14.75 2.28
N ALA A 879 38.31 14.05 3.27
CA ALA A 879 39.02 13.06 4.06
C ALA A 879 39.40 11.78 3.31
N ILE A 880 38.76 11.53 2.16
CA ILE A 880 38.97 10.31 1.38
C ILE A 880 40.36 10.30 0.76
N THR A 881 41.09 9.23 1.04
CA THR A 881 42.43 9.00 0.51
C THR A 881 42.49 7.61 -0.10
N ASN A 882 42.94 7.52 -1.34
CA ASN A 882 43.17 6.26 -2.03
C ASN A 882 44.33 5.45 -1.44
N PRO A 883 44.44 4.15 -1.69
CA PRO A 883 45.57 3.33 -1.22
C PRO A 883 46.94 3.79 -1.73
N ASP A 884 47.01 4.50 -2.87
CA ASP A 884 48.23 5.08 -3.44
C ASP A 884 48.58 6.45 -2.82
N GLY A 885 47.83 6.94 -1.85
CA GLY A 885 48.02 8.23 -1.20
C GLY A 885 47.40 9.42 -1.97
N SER A 886 46.77 9.21 -3.12
CA SER A 886 46.08 10.26 -3.87
C SER A 886 44.74 10.61 -3.23
N GLN A 887 44.33 11.87 -3.35
CA GLN A 887 43.07 12.38 -2.85
C GLN A 887 42.12 12.66 -4.04
N PRO A 888 41.18 11.78 -4.35
CA PRO A 888 40.31 11.93 -5.52
C PRO A 888 39.39 13.15 -5.40
N PHE A 889 39.04 13.55 -4.19
CA PHE A 889 38.12 14.64 -3.90
C PHE A 889 38.80 15.89 -3.31
N ALA A 890 40.11 16.09 -3.59
CA ALA A 890 40.90 17.22 -3.07
C ALA A 890 40.27 18.61 -3.35
N SER A 891 39.52 18.77 -4.42
CA SER A 891 38.77 19.99 -4.74
C SER A 891 37.73 20.39 -3.69
N TYR A 892 37.21 19.42 -2.92
CA TYR A 892 36.27 19.68 -1.85
C TYR A 892 36.88 20.18 -0.56
N CYS A 893 38.22 20.03 -0.37
CA CYS A 893 38.94 20.50 0.82
C CYS A 893 38.95 22.01 0.96
N SER A 894 38.82 22.74 -0.14
CA SER A 894 38.85 24.20 -0.17
C SER A 894 37.48 24.86 0.00
N THR A 895 36.40 24.10 0.10
CA THR A 895 35.06 24.65 0.28
C THR A 895 34.88 25.24 1.68
N SER A 896 34.05 26.27 1.81
CA SER A 896 33.70 26.86 3.10
C SER A 896 33.01 25.86 4.03
N ALA A 897 32.34 24.87 3.47
CA ALA A 897 31.66 23.80 4.21
C ALA A 897 32.67 22.81 4.81
N ALA A 898 33.70 22.41 4.07
CA ALA A 898 34.77 21.53 4.57
C ALA A 898 35.65 22.21 5.65
N GLN A 899 35.80 23.54 5.59
CA GLN A 899 36.62 24.32 6.54
C GLN A 899 35.86 24.71 7.82
N ARG A 900 34.63 24.26 8.01
CA ARG A 900 33.89 24.47 9.27
C ARG A 900 34.65 23.81 10.42
N PRO A 901 34.67 24.42 11.63
CA PRO A 901 35.26 23.76 12.79
C PRO A 901 34.64 22.41 13.05
N THR A 902 35.45 21.38 13.18
CA THR A 902 35.05 20.09 13.67
C THR A 902 34.60 20.21 15.12
N THR A 903 33.53 19.53 15.51
CA THR A 903 33.20 19.41 16.92
C THR A 903 34.26 18.50 17.56
N GLU A 904 35.20 19.06 18.35
CA GLU A 904 36.15 18.24 19.09
C GLU A 904 35.41 17.37 20.11
N ILE A 905 35.14 16.13 19.74
CA ILE A 905 34.73 15.10 20.68
C ILE A 905 36.02 14.54 21.30
N PRO A 906 36.10 14.44 22.64
CA PRO A 906 37.28 13.81 23.26
C PRO A 906 37.48 12.43 22.64
N GLY A 907 38.63 12.21 22.00
CA GLY A 907 38.93 10.90 21.42
C GLY A 907 38.93 9.80 22.48
N PRO A 908 38.80 8.52 22.06
CA PRO A 908 38.89 7.41 22.97
C PRO A 908 40.15 7.53 23.81
N PRO A 909 40.11 7.22 25.12
CA PRO A 909 41.29 7.39 25.99
C PRO A 909 42.47 6.62 25.41
N SER A 910 43.40 7.35 24.84
CA SER A 910 44.64 6.76 24.34
C SER A 910 45.35 6.10 25.51
N SER A 911 45.60 4.82 25.42
CA SER A 911 46.50 4.10 26.36
C SER A 911 47.92 4.65 26.16
N SER A 912 48.22 5.82 26.74
CA SER A 912 49.60 6.35 26.82
C SER A 912 50.35 5.52 27.84
N THR A 913 51.05 4.50 27.37
CA THR A 913 52.13 3.87 28.09
C THR A 913 53.28 4.89 28.17
N SER A 914 53.28 5.72 29.19
CA SER A 914 54.47 6.42 29.60
C SER A 914 55.46 5.42 30.17
N GLY A 915 56.39 4.97 29.32
CA GLY A 915 57.49 4.15 29.74
C GLY A 915 58.49 4.94 30.59
N THR A 916 58.47 4.73 31.89
CA THR A 916 59.60 5.08 32.75
C THR A 916 60.46 3.82 32.90
N SER A 917 61.62 3.84 32.27
CA SER A 917 62.65 2.81 32.39
C SER A 917 63.28 2.85 33.78
N THR A 918 63.08 1.80 34.58
CA THR A 918 63.95 1.43 35.68
C THR A 918 64.25 -0.05 35.57
N SER A 919 65.53 -0.32 35.44
CA SER A 919 66.18 -1.62 35.41
C SER A 919 66.01 -2.37 36.71
N GLY A 920 65.71 -3.71 36.63
CA GLY A 920 65.91 -4.59 37.79
C GLY A 920 65.28 -5.96 37.69
N THR A 921 66.10 -6.95 37.26
CA THR A 921 66.21 -8.39 37.66
C THR A 921 65.06 -9.35 37.57
N SER A 922 65.24 -10.26 36.65
CA SER A 922 64.89 -11.70 36.54
C SER A 922 64.05 -12.39 37.61
N GLY A 923 62.98 -13.07 37.17
CA GLY A 923 62.27 -14.09 37.90
C GLY A 923 61.22 -14.77 37.00
N SER A 924 61.58 -15.99 36.54
CA SER A 924 60.76 -16.88 35.74
C SER A 924 59.51 -17.38 36.46
N GLY A 925 58.37 -17.46 35.75
CA GLY A 925 57.20 -18.13 36.24
C GLY A 925 56.01 -18.02 35.26
N SER A 926 55.86 -19.08 34.44
CA SER A 926 54.71 -19.30 33.60
C SER A 926 53.41 -19.41 34.36
N HIS A 927 52.36 -18.77 33.91
CA HIS A 927 51.04 -19.36 33.69
C HIS A 927 50.06 -18.35 33.09
N SER A 928 49.45 -18.74 31.99
CA SER A 928 48.38 -18.06 31.32
C SER A 928 47.08 -18.06 32.16
N SER A 929 46.44 -16.90 32.29
CA SER A 929 44.98 -16.82 32.52
C SER A 929 44.46 -15.43 32.12
N SER A 930 43.55 -15.44 31.16
CA SER A 930 42.81 -14.28 30.72
C SER A 930 41.97 -13.70 31.86
N PRO A 931 41.87 -12.39 32.02
CA PRO A 931 40.99 -11.78 33.01
C PRO A 931 39.57 -11.77 32.52
N THR A 932 38.70 -12.59 33.10
CA THR A 932 37.27 -12.47 33.07
C THR A 932 36.89 -11.24 33.88
N THR A 933 36.38 -10.20 33.25
CA THR A 933 35.84 -9.02 33.93
C THR A 933 34.52 -9.42 34.59
N THR A 934 34.55 -9.65 35.89
CA THR A 934 33.36 -9.84 36.72
C THR A 934 32.79 -8.46 37.07
N VAL A 935 31.61 -8.15 36.50
CA VAL A 935 30.77 -7.07 36.99
C VAL A 935 30.29 -7.43 38.40
N PRO A 936 30.35 -6.49 39.38
CA PRO A 936 29.85 -6.82 40.72
C PRO A 936 28.36 -7.14 40.69
N PRO A 937 27.88 -8.16 41.46
CA PRO A 937 26.46 -8.55 41.44
C PRO A 937 25.61 -7.43 42.08
N ILE A 938 24.50 -7.09 41.40
CA ILE A 938 23.49 -6.20 41.94
C ILE A 938 22.80 -6.97 43.07
N SER A 939 22.85 -6.45 44.28
CA SER A 939 22.18 -7.04 45.45
C SER A 939 20.67 -7.06 45.24
N GLY A 940 20.04 -8.25 45.18
CA GLY A 940 18.59 -8.42 45.07
C GLY A 940 18.11 -9.42 44.03
N VAL A 941 18.98 -9.92 43.16
CA VAL A 941 18.63 -10.99 42.18
C VAL A 941 18.85 -12.36 42.82
N THR A 942 17.83 -13.22 42.82
CA THR A 942 17.90 -14.59 43.33
C THR A 942 18.38 -15.55 42.22
N THR A 943 19.10 -16.61 42.61
CA THR A 943 19.53 -17.61 41.64
C THR A 943 18.36 -18.45 41.17
N PRO A 944 18.05 -18.49 39.84
CA PRO A 944 16.92 -19.26 39.32
C PRO A 944 17.12 -20.78 39.49
N HIS A 945 16.08 -21.48 39.96
CA HIS A 945 16.05 -22.94 40.08
C HIS A 945 14.66 -23.46 39.74
N GLY A 946 14.55 -24.42 38.81
CA GLY A 946 13.28 -25.04 38.46
C GLY A 946 13.27 -25.69 37.09
N THR A 947 12.14 -26.29 36.72
CA THR A 947 11.89 -26.81 35.39
C THR A 947 11.59 -25.66 34.42
N VAL A 948 11.77 -25.87 33.10
CA VAL A 948 11.53 -24.83 32.07
C VAL A 948 10.20 -24.10 32.24
N PRO A 949 9.03 -24.75 32.47
CA PRO A 949 7.77 -24.05 32.70
C PRO A 949 7.74 -23.18 33.97
N VAL A 950 8.40 -23.61 35.04
CA VAL A 950 8.48 -22.86 36.31
C VAL A 950 9.34 -21.60 36.09
N LEU A 951 10.51 -21.75 35.48
CA LEU A 951 11.41 -20.62 35.20
C LEU A 951 10.80 -19.58 34.26
N LEU A 952 10.00 -19.98 33.26
CA LEU A 952 9.28 -19.07 32.40
C LEU A 952 8.13 -18.35 33.15
N SER A 953 7.43 -19.04 34.07
CA SER A 953 6.41 -18.41 34.93
C SER A 953 7.01 -17.41 35.92
N ASP A 954 8.19 -17.71 36.46
CA ASP A 954 8.92 -16.81 37.36
C ASP A 954 9.43 -15.58 36.63
N ALA A 955 9.92 -15.73 35.39
CA ALA A 955 10.29 -14.63 34.52
C ALA A 955 9.10 -13.73 34.19
N GLU A 956 7.93 -14.28 33.86
CA GLU A 956 6.71 -13.51 33.63
C GLU A 956 6.29 -12.71 34.87
N THR A 957 6.37 -13.32 36.04
CA THR A 957 6.05 -12.66 37.31
C THR A 957 7.02 -11.52 37.59
N ALA A 958 8.31 -11.72 37.34
CA ALA A 958 9.32 -10.69 37.53
C ALA A 958 9.12 -9.50 36.55
N PHE A 959 8.74 -9.76 35.29
CA PHE A 959 8.38 -8.70 34.34
C PHE A 959 7.13 -7.91 34.76
N GLN A 960 6.11 -8.58 35.34
CA GLN A 960 4.92 -7.88 35.88
C GLN A 960 5.30 -6.99 37.06
N GLN A 961 6.17 -7.44 37.94
CA GLN A 961 6.69 -6.65 39.09
C GLN A 961 7.53 -5.47 38.58
N ALA A 962 8.36 -5.66 37.57
CA ALA A 962 9.11 -4.59 36.92
C ALA A 962 8.18 -3.50 36.38
N ASN A 963 7.15 -3.87 35.63
CA ASN A 963 6.18 -2.91 35.12
C ASN A 963 5.44 -2.14 36.21
N ALA A 964 5.09 -2.82 37.31
CA ALA A 964 4.48 -2.18 38.48
C ALA A 964 5.46 -1.20 39.17
N ALA A 965 6.73 -1.59 39.31
CA ALA A 965 7.78 -0.72 39.88
C ALA A 965 8.04 0.51 38.99
N LEU A 966 8.02 0.35 37.66
CA LEU A 966 8.13 1.45 36.69
C LEU A 966 6.95 2.43 36.81
N ALA A 967 5.73 1.89 36.88
CA ALA A 967 4.52 2.69 37.07
C ALA A 967 4.51 3.48 38.39
N ALA A 968 5.17 2.93 39.42
CA ALA A 968 5.36 3.58 40.71
C ALA A 968 6.58 4.54 40.77
N GLY A 969 7.30 4.74 39.66
CA GLY A 969 8.50 5.58 39.61
C GLY A 969 9.73 5.00 40.33
N ASN A 970 9.72 3.72 40.71
CA ASN A 970 10.79 3.06 41.42
C ASN A 970 11.77 2.38 40.48
N LEU A 971 12.68 3.17 39.86
CA LEU A 971 13.65 2.68 38.91
C LEU A 971 14.65 1.66 39.47
N GLY A 972 14.99 1.77 40.76
CA GLY A 972 15.89 0.78 41.41
C GLY A 972 15.25 -0.60 41.49
N ARG A 973 13.96 -0.68 41.89
CA ARG A 973 13.21 -1.92 41.89
C ARG A 973 12.97 -2.47 40.46
N TYR A 974 12.61 -1.60 39.53
CA TYR A 974 12.46 -1.97 38.12
C TYR A 974 13.70 -2.68 37.60
N GLN A 975 14.89 -2.12 37.86
CA GLN A 975 16.16 -2.67 37.39
C GLN A 975 16.46 -4.06 37.98
N VAL A 976 16.13 -4.27 39.24
CA VAL A 976 16.29 -5.58 39.92
C VAL A 976 15.33 -6.61 39.34
N ASP A 977 14.07 -6.25 39.14
CA ASP A 977 13.03 -7.19 38.68
C ASP A 977 13.23 -7.54 37.19
N VAL A 978 13.71 -6.62 36.34
CA VAL A 978 14.09 -6.94 34.94
C VAL A 978 15.26 -7.91 34.92
N LYS A 979 16.32 -7.69 35.72
CA LYS A 979 17.46 -8.61 35.78
C LYS A 979 17.10 -9.98 36.35
N GLN A 980 16.14 -10.06 37.27
CA GLN A 980 15.62 -11.34 37.72
C GLN A 980 14.93 -12.07 36.57
N ALA A 981 14.07 -11.41 35.78
CA ALA A 981 13.40 -12.00 34.65
C ALA A 981 14.40 -12.49 33.57
N GLU A 982 15.45 -11.72 33.30
CA GLU A 982 16.53 -12.13 32.37
C GLU A 982 17.27 -13.40 32.90
N ALA A 983 17.56 -13.45 34.20
CA ALA A 983 18.22 -14.61 34.82
C ALA A 983 17.36 -15.87 34.71
N ASP A 984 16.05 -15.76 34.95
CA ASP A 984 15.09 -16.88 34.88
C ASP A 984 14.95 -17.39 33.43
N VAL A 985 14.90 -16.50 32.41
CA VAL A 985 14.89 -16.90 30.98
C VAL A 985 16.17 -17.61 30.59
N VAL A 986 17.34 -17.12 30.99
CA VAL A 986 18.64 -17.76 30.72
C VAL A 986 18.74 -19.14 31.37
N ALA A 987 18.18 -19.27 32.58
CA ALA A 987 18.14 -20.56 33.28
C ALA A 987 17.20 -21.55 32.59
N ALA A 988 16.03 -21.07 32.07
CA ALA A 988 15.10 -21.89 31.31
C ALA A 988 15.74 -22.40 29.98
N GLU A 989 16.50 -21.57 29.29
CA GLU A 989 17.24 -21.96 28.08
C GLU A 989 18.31 -23.04 28.37
N ARG A 990 19.04 -22.90 29.48
CA ARG A 990 20.05 -23.90 29.85
C ARG A 990 19.42 -25.24 30.17
N GLU A 991 18.32 -25.23 30.90
CA GLU A 991 17.57 -26.45 31.26
C GLU A 991 16.99 -27.13 30.00
N ALA A 992 16.41 -26.36 29.09
CA ALA A 992 15.87 -26.86 27.83
C ALA A 992 16.98 -27.50 26.94
N ARG A 993 18.16 -26.89 26.86
CA ARG A 993 19.33 -27.45 26.17
C ARG A 993 19.89 -28.70 26.88
N GLY A 994 19.80 -28.77 28.20
CA GLY A 994 20.16 -29.97 29.00
C GLY A 994 19.25 -31.13 28.68
N GLN A 995 17.94 -30.92 28.59
CA GLN A 995 16.96 -31.95 28.24
C GLN A 995 17.07 -32.45 26.81
N GLN A 996 17.45 -31.61 25.85
CA GLN A 996 17.73 -32.03 24.48
C GLN A 996 18.96 -32.90 24.33
N LYS A 997 20.02 -32.72 25.15
CA LYS A 997 21.19 -33.58 25.19
C LYS A 997 20.93 -34.95 25.84
N GLY A 998 19.99 -35.04 26.79
CA GLY A 998 19.57 -36.27 27.43
C GLY A 998 18.70 -37.19 26.54
N SER A 999 17.97 -36.63 25.57
CA SER A 999 17.09 -37.38 24.67
C SER A 999 17.77 -37.91 23.40
N SER A 1000 19.03 -37.53 23.13
CA SER A 1000 19.81 -38.01 21.97
C SER A 1000 20.79 -39.12 22.30
N SER A 1001 20.77 -39.60 23.57
CA SER A 1001 21.64 -40.71 24.06
C SER A 1001 20.85 -41.88 24.67
N GLY A 1002 19.54 -42.03 24.29
CA GLY A 1002 18.75 -43.20 24.68
C GLY A 1002 18.26 -43.99 23.47
#